data_cb8a3f2fa140c9d8892b51a2b4c1e074
#
_entry.id   cb8a3f2fa140c9d8892b51a2b4c1e074
#
_cell.length_a   1.000
_cell.length_b   1.000
_cell.length_c   1.000
_cell.angle_alpha   90.00
_cell.angle_beta   90.00
_cell.angle_gamma   90.00
#
_symmetry.space_group_name_H-M   'P 1'
#
loop_
_entity.id
_entity.type
_entity.pdbx_description
1 polymer ?
#
loop_
_entity_poly.entity_id
_entity_poly.type
_entity_poly.pdbx_seq_one_letter_code
_entity_poly.pdbx_strand_id
1 'polypeptide(L)'
;MGTDGPSYKMFHWKTKSKDPQPWLSPFVPESGRVVPRLLCRRLRFIMNRAMKTLRPFCTPCWLLVFVLPMWLVCTTRAQSKTEMGWPTYSNDPGGTRYSPATQIDRNNVGQLKVAWTFRTGALPHDEELDKKAAFEATPILLDGKLFLSTPYDHVIALDAETGAKLWEFDPKLELPYGASEVTSRGVSAWRDAHAKAGASCALRIFIGTLDARLIALDGATGKPCSDFGENGEIDLTASVKLRDPGDYQVTSAPAIFKDLVISGSSLGDNRAVTLERGIVRAFDARSGKLRWTWDPIAPWAYQSTPRTGAGNAWSTISVDAERDLVFVPTGSASPDYYGGIRKGDNKWANSVVALRASTGEFVWGFQVVHHDLWDYDVASQPALFAWKDGTPAIAITTKMGRVFVLNRLTGAPLLPVEEHAVPKSDIAGEEAWPTQPASTISLVPEKLSPEDAWGKDAQEKQWCTGKIKAARSGDIFTPPSLQGTLVFPSNVGGVNWGSAAYDPQRHLLFVDTNRLPIFVKLIPRDELAEARKNASDLDRLHGEFARQTGAPFAMFRTPLLSPSGLPCNAPPWGTVAAVDLFEGKKVWDVPLGSFIPGMNTGTITLGGPMATASRLVFTAATMDNGLRAFDSETGKELWKYDLPAGGQATPMTYTLKGKQYLVIAAGGHGKLGTKQGDYVIAFTLP
;
A
#
# COMPACT_ATOMS: atom_id res chain seq x y z
N MET A 1 49.19 12.19 -39.69
CA MET A 1 50.29 12.83 -38.95
C MET A 1 49.87 12.93 -37.52
N GLY A 2 50.56 12.18 -36.63
CA GLY A 2 50.86 12.30 -35.24
C GLY A 2 49.67 11.99 -34.30
N THR A 3 49.39 10.79 -33.82
CA THR A 3 49.98 9.96 -32.70
C THR A 3 50.42 10.78 -31.48
N ASP A 4 49.72 10.55 -30.39
CA ASP A 4 50.30 10.18 -29.09
C ASP A 4 49.21 9.93 -28.04
N GLY A 5 49.14 8.70 -27.54
CA GLY A 5 48.35 8.29 -26.38
C GLY A 5 49.27 8.10 -25.14
N PRO A 6 48.80 8.29 -23.92
CA PRO A 6 49.56 7.94 -22.73
C PRO A 6 49.31 6.51 -22.25
N SER A 7 50.40 5.80 -22.06
CA SER A 7 50.55 4.48 -21.46
C SER A 7 50.21 4.48 -19.97
N TYR A 8 49.38 3.53 -19.53
CA TYR A 8 49.19 3.19 -18.11
C TYR A 8 50.02 1.96 -17.73
N LYS A 9 50.89 2.15 -16.73
CA LYS A 9 51.71 1.11 -16.10
C LYS A 9 50.83 0.18 -15.25
N MET A 10 50.95 -1.13 -15.50
CA MET A 10 50.49 -2.18 -14.62
C MET A 10 51.30 -2.27 -13.34
N PHE A 11 50.65 -2.26 -12.21
CA PHE A 11 51.22 -2.69 -10.92
C PHE A 11 50.78 -4.13 -10.60
N HIS A 12 51.74 -5.04 -10.57
CA HIS A 12 51.57 -6.39 -10.05
C HIS A 12 51.66 -6.40 -8.53
N TRP A 13 50.64 -6.98 -7.88
CA TRP A 13 50.73 -7.40 -6.48
C TRP A 13 50.72 -8.93 -6.43
N LYS A 14 51.80 -9.48 -5.84
CA LYS A 14 51.95 -10.91 -5.57
C LYS A 14 51.07 -11.31 -4.38
N THR A 15 50.22 -12.28 -4.57
CA THR A 15 49.51 -12.99 -3.52
C THR A 15 50.40 -14.03 -2.86
N LYS A 16 50.51 -14.00 -1.53
CA LYS A 16 50.96 -15.12 -0.71
C LYS A 16 49.75 -15.84 -0.16
N SER A 17 49.57 -17.10 -0.55
CA SER A 17 48.67 -18.06 0.01
C SER A 17 49.02 -18.45 1.44
N LYS A 18 48.03 -18.54 2.34
CA LYS A 18 48.10 -19.41 3.53
C LYS A 18 46.76 -20.11 3.66
N ASP A 19 46.85 -21.46 3.70
CA ASP A 19 45.76 -22.40 3.84
C ASP A 19 45.00 -22.30 5.16
N PRO A 20 43.73 -22.74 5.19
CA PRO A 20 42.92 -22.78 6.40
C PRO A 20 43.02 -24.12 7.10
N GLN A 21 43.01 -24.11 8.42
CA GLN A 21 42.81 -25.31 9.25
C GLN A 21 41.39 -25.29 9.84
N PRO A 22 40.77 -26.46 10.05
CA PRO A 22 39.36 -26.58 10.39
C PRO A 22 39.10 -26.61 11.90
N TRP A 23 37.98 -26.07 12.36
CA TRP A 23 37.50 -26.30 13.72
C TRP A 23 36.12 -26.91 13.73
N LEU A 24 36.09 -28.05 14.38
CA LEU A 24 35.03 -29.01 14.68
C LEU A 24 33.93 -28.40 15.56
N SER A 25 32.69 -28.78 15.29
CA SER A 25 31.59 -28.81 16.23
C SER A 25 31.73 -29.99 17.23
N PRO A 26 30.80 -30.29 18.14
CA PRO A 26 29.74 -29.54 18.82
C PRO A 26 29.80 -29.72 20.35
N PHE A 27 29.14 -28.91 21.13
CA PHE A 27 28.82 -29.25 22.52
C PHE A 27 27.35 -29.05 22.80
N VAL A 28 26.69 -30.15 23.10
CA VAL A 28 25.43 -30.24 23.85
C VAL A 28 25.79 -30.39 25.33
N PRO A 29 25.07 -29.80 26.25
CA PRO A 29 24.78 -30.44 27.54
C PRO A 29 23.30 -30.54 27.82
N GLU A 30 22.92 -31.76 28.09
CA GLU A 30 21.69 -32.17 28.80
C GLU A 30 21.71 -31.77 30.28
N SER A 31 20.50 -31.92 30.87
CA SER A 31 20.09 -31.98 32.26
C SER A 31 19.85 -30.64 32.98
N GLY A 32 18.62 -30.25 33.28
CA GLY A 32 17.75 -30.93 34.21
C GLY A 32 17.94 -30.35 35.62
N ARG A 33 17.07 -29.38 36.02
CA ARG A 33 16.60 -29.28 37.45
C ARG A 33 15.36 -28.40 37.56
N VAL A 34 14.32 -29.04 38.02
CA VAL A 34 13.08 -28.53 38.59
C VAL A 34 13.38 -27.83 39.91
N VAL A 35 12.86 -26.62 40.15
CA VAL A 35 12.57 -26.08 41.50
C VAL A 35 11.48 -24.98 41.40
N PRO A 36 10.69 -24.71 42.47
CA PRO A 36 9.25 -24.87 42.41
C PRO A 36 8.45 -23.55 42.53
N ARG A 37 7.17 -23.69 42.24
CA ARG A 37 6.11 -22.73 42.66
C ARG A 37 6.12 -22.51 44.15
N LEU A 38 6.28 -21.25 44.59
CA LEU A 38 5.80 -20.73 45.90
C LEU A 38 6.14 -19.22 45.95
N LEU A 39 5.18 -18.35 45.65
CA LEU A 39 4.99 -17.01 46.28
C LEU A 39 3.84 -16.26 45.57
N CYS A 40 2.63 -16.70 45.79
CA CYS A 40 1.43 -15.88 45.52
C CYS A 40 0.25 -16.36 46.39
N ARG A 41 0.51 -16.50 47.69
CA ARG A 41 -0.54 -16.78 48.70
C ARG A 41 -0.19 -16.12 50.04
N ARG A 42 -0.03 -14.79 50.06
CA ARG A 42 0.03 -14.01 51.33
C ARG A 42 -0.41 -12.55 51.15
N LEU A 43 -1.55 -12.31 50.54
CA LEU A 43 -2.19 -10.98 50.59
C LEU A 43 -3.73 -11.05 50.62
N ARG A 44 -4.30 -12.18 51.09
CA ARG A 44 -5.75 -12.34 51.35
C ARG A 44 -6.11 -12.65 52.78
N PHE A 45 -5.21 -12.42 53.74
CA PHE A 45 -5.46 -12.80 55.15
C PHE A 45 -5.40 -11.63 56.16
N ILE A 46 -5.29 -10.37 55.71
CA ILE A 46 -5.21 -9.22 56.63
C ILE A 46 -6.47 -8.33 56.62
N MET A 47 -7.45 -8.57 55.74
CA MET A 47 -8.68 -7.76 55.72
C MET A 47 -9.94 -8.40 56.34
N ASN A 48 -9.82 -9.52 57.07
CA ASN A 48 -10.97 -10.18 57.67
C ASN A 48 -10.90 -10.31 59.20
N ARG A 49 -10.18 -9.43 59.91
CA ARG A 49 -10.08 -9.51 61.39
C ARG A 49 -10.34 -8.19 62.12
N ALA A 50 -11.05 -7.21 61.53
CA ALA A 50 -11.35 -5.93 62.17
C ALA A 50 -12.85 -5.57 62.21
N MET A 51 -13.72 -6.57 62.23
CA MET A 51 -15.16 -6.35 62.49
C MET A 51 -15.77 -7.46 63.33
N LYS A 52 -15.34 -7.59 64.57
CA LYS A 52 -16.08 -8.28 65.62
C LYS A 52 -15.51 -7.78 66.93
N THR A 53 -16.06 -6.71 67.46
CA THR A 53 -16.24 -6.45 68.94
C THR A 53 -16.62 -4.96 69.06
N LEU A 54 -17.89 -4.76 69.35
CA LEU A 54 -18.40 -3.75 70.29
C LEU A 54 -19.92 -3.90 70.35
N ARG A 55 -20.34 -4.45 71.42
CA ARG A 55 -21.76 -4.51 71.91
C ARG A 55 -22.07 -3.25 72.71
N PRO A 56 -23.36 -3.00 73.01
CA PRO A 56 -23.97 -1.68 73.09
C PRO A 56 -24.10 -1.21 74.55
N PHE A 57 -24.20 0.11 74.71
CA PHE A 57 -24.82 0.65 75.96
C PHE A 57 -25.81 1.79 75.62
N CYS A 58 -26.85 1.78 76.40
CA CYS A 58 -28.14 2.43 76.40
C CYS A 58 -28.19 3.94 76.53
N THR A 59 -29.20 4.48 75.89
CA THR A 59 -30.23 5.45 76.30
C THR A 59 -29.93 6.96 76.28
N PRO A 60 -30.97 7.82 76.36
CA PRO A 60 -31.39 8.65 75.19
C PRO A 60 -31.32 10.16 75.55
N CYS A 61 -31.17 11.01 74.57
CA CYS A 61 -31.56 12.41 74.72
C CYS A 61 -32.05 12.99 73.38
N TRP A 62 -33.19 13.53 73.49
CA TRP A 62 -34.01 14.29 72.57
C TRP A 62 -33.28 15.47 71.85
N LEU A 63 -33.69 15.75 70.62
CA LEU A 63 -34.06 17.02 70.03
C LEU A 63 -33.32 17.45 68.75
N LEU A 64 -34.20 17.84 67.87
CA LEU A 64 -34.04 18.73 66.70
C LEU A 64 -33.72 18.09 65.35
N VAL A 65 -34.86 17.83 64.69
CA VAL A 65 -35.00 17.66 63.25
C VAL A 65 -34.69 18.98 62.55
N PHE A 66 -33.58 19.03 61.80
CA PHE A 66 -33.42 19.97 60.69
C PHE A 66 -33.44 19.13 59.41
N VAL A 67 -34.60 19.16 58.75
CA VAL A 67 -34.77 18.67 57.38
C VAL A 67 -34.16 19.69 56.46
N LEU A 68 -32.93 19.44 55.97
CA LEU A 68 -32.37 20.09 54.81
C LEU A 68 -32.71 19.20 53.60
N PRO A 69 -33.40 19.74 52.57
CA PRO A 69 -33.56 18.99 51.33
C PRO A 69 -32.21 18.97 50.63
N MET A 70 -31.56 17.80 50.65
CA MET A 70 -30.41 17.50 49.85
C MET A 70 -30.89 17.39 48.39
N TRP A 71 -30.83 18.51 47.67
CA TRP A 71 -30.93 18.50 46.21
C TRP A 71 -29.78 17.67 45.68
N LEU A 72 -30.05 16.38 45.33
CA LEU A 72 -29.20 15.60 44.49
C LEU A 72 -29.17 16.28 43.14
N VAL A 73 -28.20 17.15 42.94
CA VAL A 73 -27.81 17.60 41.59
C VAL A 73 -27.19 16.37 40.92
N CYS A 74 -28.04 15.61 40.24
CA CYS A 74 -27.58 14.60 39.30
C CYS A 74 -26.90 15.40 38.15
N THR A 75 -25.63 15.75 38.35
CA THR A 75 -24.80 16.17 37.23
C THR A 75 -24.69 14.98 36.32
N THR A 76 -25.58 14.90 35.34
CA THR A 76 -25.33 14.11 34.15
C THR A 76 -24.02 14.65 33.55
N ARG A 77 -22.91 14.01 33.88
CA ARG A 77 -21.70 14.16 33.08
C ARG A 77 -22.12 13.78 31.66
N ALA A 78 -22.36 14.76 30.83
CA ALA A 78 -22.39 14.55 29.40
C ALA A 78 -21.09 13.80 29.09
N GLN A 79 -21.17 12.52 28.71
CA GLN A 79 -20.04 11.83 28.12
C GLN A 79 -19.59 12.71 26.97
N SER A 80 -18.42 13.33 27.10
CA SER A 80 -17.81 14.02 25.97
C SER A 80 -17.70 12.95 24.89
N LYS A 81 -18.45 13.13 23.80
CA LYS A 81 -18.32 12.26 22.63
C LYS A 81 -16.85 12.32 22.26
N THR A 82 -16.14 11.22 22.47
CA THR A 82 -14.70 11.13 22.20
C THR A 82 -14.47 11.47 20.74
N GLU A 83 -13.73 12.53 20.49
CA GLU A 83 -13.30 12.87 19.12
C GLU A 83 -12.43 11.75 18.59
N MET A 84 -12.75 11.25 17.41
CA MET A 84 -12.01 10.18 16.72
C MET A 84 -11.30 10.80 15.53
N GLY A 85 -9.98 10.69 15.52
CA GLY A 85 -9.14 11.21 14.47
C GLY A 85 -8.92 10.20 13.33
N TRP A 86 -8.04 10.60 12.41
CA TRP A 86 -7.43 9.77 11.36
C TRP A 86 -5.96 10.16 11.25
N PRO A 87 -5.12 9.79 12.25
CA PRO A 87 -3.80 10.40 12.44
C PRO A 87 -2.72 9.91 11.47
N THR A 88 -2.96 8.82 10.74
CA THR A 88 -2.04 8.27 9.73
C THR A 88 -2.78 7.97 8.44
N TYR A 89 -2.04 7.73 7.36
CA TYR A 89 -2.59 7.41 6.03
C TYR A 89 -3.69 6.33 6.06
N SER A 90 -3.55 5.33 6.91
CA SER A 90 -4.50 4.20 7.02
C SER A 90 -5.28 4.18 8.35
N ASN A 91 -5.45 5.31 8.99
CA ASN A 91 -5.97 5.53 10.34
C ASN A 91 -5.01 5.05 11.45
N ASP A 92 -4.39 3.92 11.30
CA ASP A 92 -3.38 3.39 12.21
C ASP A 92 -2.10 2.98 11.46
N PRO A 93 -0.95 2.91 12.15
CA PRO A 93 0.31 2.51 11.51
C PRO A 93 0.34 1.07 11.00
N GLY A 94 -0.58 0.23 11.47
CA GLY A 94 -0.71 -1.18 11.08
C GLY A 94 -1.50 -1.40 9.80
N GLY A 95 -2.05 -0.35 9.18
CA GLY A 95 -2.67 -0.45 7.86
C GLY A 95 -4.08 -1.02 7.84
N THR A 96 -4.86 -0.88 8.95
CA THR A 96 -6.19 -1.51 9.02
C THR A 96 -7.28 -0.76 8.27
N ARG A 97 -7.14 0.53 8.01
CA ARG A 97 -8.18 1.40 7.40
C ARG A 97 -9.57 1.22 8.04
N TYR A 98 -9.57 1.03 9.35
CA TYR A 98 -10.77 0.82 10.15
C TYR A 98 -11.02 1.99 11.08
N SER A 99 -12.27 2.46 11.14
CA SER A 99 -12.69 3.49 12.08
C SER A 99 -13.66 2.93 13.12
N PRO A 100 -13.48 3.22 14.41
CA PRO A 100 -14.44 2.88 15.45
C PRO A 100 -15.69 3.78 15.46
N ALA A 101 -15.81 4.75 14.53
CA ALA A 101 -16.94 5.64 14.42
C ALA A 101 -18.25 4.91 14.07
N THR A 102 -19.36 5.34 14.70
CA THR A 102 -20.65 4.65 14.59
C THR A 102 -21.84 5.57 14.30
N GLN A 103 -21.63 6.88 14.17
CA GLN A 103 -22.73 7.80 13.95
C GLN A 103 -23.38 7.64 12.57
N ILE A 104 -22.55 7.42 11.53
CA ILE A 104 -23.02 7.02 10.22
C ILE A 104 -23.14 5.49 10.23
N ASP A 105 -24.36 4.98 10.04
CA ASP A 105 -24.66 3.55 10.09
C ASP A 105 -25.52 3.09 8.90
N ARG A 106 -25.87 1.80 8.88
CA ARG A 106 -26.67 1.18 7.81
C ARG A 106 -28.07 1.80 7.64
N ASN A 107 -28.64 2.42 8.67
CA ASN A 107 -30.00 2.97 8.64
C ASN A 107 -30.02 4.43 8.18
N ASN A 108 -28.91 5.15 8.32
CA ASN A 108 -28.84 6.59 8.05
C ASN A 108 -27.85 6.98 6.95
N VAL A 109 -27.01 6.07 6.46
CA VAL A 109 -26.00 6.36 5.40
C VAL A 109 -26.63 6.97 4.15
N GLY A 110 -27.88 6.61 3.82
CA GLY A 110 -28.64 7.20 2.72
C GLY A 110 -29.00 8.68 2.90
N GLN A 111 -28.81 9.24 4.10
CA GLN A 111 -29.09 10.64 4.42
C GLN A 111 -27.85 11.54 4.31
N LEU A 112 -26.67 10.97 3.98
CA LEU A 112 -25.43 11.73 3.83
C LEU A 112 -25.58 12.88 2.84
N LYS A 113 -25.11 14.06 3.25
CA LYS A 113 -25.05 15.28 2.42
C LYS A 113 -23.64 15.84 2.43
N VAL A 114 -23.30 16.55 1.37
CA VAL A 114 -22.04 17.31 1.30
C VAL A 114 -22.05 18.36 2.40
N ALA A 115 -21.06 18.28 3.29
CA ALA A 115 -20.82 19.27 4.33
C ALA A 115 -20.02 20.45 3.77
N TRP A 116 -18.97 20.15 3.03
CA TRP A 116 -18.13 21.14 2.34
C TRP A 116 -17.41 20.50 1.15
N THR A 117 -16.97 21.34 0.23
CA THR A 117 -16.13 20.99 -0.91
C THR A 117 -14.97 21.97 -1.00
N PHE A 118 -13.77 21.45 -1.10
CA PHE A 118 -12.57 22.25 -1.34
C PHE A 118 -12.00 21.93 -2.74
N ARG A 119 -11.47 22.95 -3.42
CA ARG A 119 -10.77 22.84 -4.70
C ARG A 119 -9.29 23.10 -4.47
N THR A 120 -8.45 22.12 -4.77
CA THR A 120 -7.00 22.23 -4.52
C THR A 120 -6.31 23.15 -5.52
N GLY A 121 -6.89 23.34 -6.70
CA GLY A 121 -6.24 24.04 -7.81
C GLY A 121 -5.19 23.19 -8.54
N ALA A 122 -4.93 21.98 -8.09
CA ALA A 122 -3.98 21.05 -8.71
C ALA A 122 -4.60 20.38 -9.94
N LEU A 123 -4.89 21.21 -10.94
CA LEU A 123 -5.34 20.75 -12.24
C LEU A 123 -4.12 20.54 -13.15
N PRO A 124 -4.26 19.61 -14.10
CA PRO A 124 -3.26 19.40 -15.13
C PRO A 124 -2.89 20.67 -15.88
N HIS A 125 -1.60 20.86 -16.12
CA HIS A 125 -1.07 22.02 -16.85
C HIS A 125 -0.28 21.62 -18.10
N ASP A 126 -0.02 20.32 -18.26
CA ASP A 126 0.76 19.75 -19.36
C ASP A 126 0.10 18.46 -19.83
N GLU A 127 -0.24 18.36 -21.11
CA GLU A 127 -0.99 17.23 -21.67
C GLU A 127 -0.30 15.87 -21.46
N GLU A 128 1.03 15.81 -21.40
CA GLU A 128 1.76 14.57 -21.17
C GLU A 128 1.76 14.16 -19.69
N LEU A 129 1.94 15.12 -18.79
CA LEU A 129 1.86 14.87 -17.33
C LEU A 129 0.43 14.54 -16.92
N ASP A 130 -0.56 15.16 -17.54
CA ASP A 130 -1.99 14.93 -17.30
C ASP A 130 -2.41 13.49 -17.53
N LYS A 131 -1.89 12.86 -18.58
CA LYS A 131 -2.14 11.45 -18.87
C LYS A 131 -1.58 10.51 -17.80
N LYS A 132 -0.71 11.01 -16.92
CA LYS A 132 -0.10 10.25 -15.81
C LYS A 132 -0.63 10.67 -14.44
N ALA A 133 -1.22 11.86 -14.33
CA ALA A 133 -1.67 12.42 -13.07
C ALA A 133 -2.81 11.61 -12.45
N ALA A 134 -2.69 11.33 -11.15
CA ALA A 134 -3.71 10.63 -10.39
C ALA A 134 -3.86 11.23 -8.98
N PHE A 135 -5.08 11.61 -8.59
CA PHE A 135 -5.35 12.13 -7.26
C PHE A 135 -5.74 10.99 -6.32
N GLU A 136 -4.73 10.41 -5.70
CA GLU A 136 -4.81 9.19 -4.88
C GLU A 136 -4.71 9.46 -3.36
N ALA A 137 -4.59 10.73 -2.96
CA ALA A 137 -4.28 11.09 -1.58
C ALA A 137 -5.44 10.83 -0.61
N THR A 138 -5.13 10.18 0.51
CA THR A 138 -5.99 10.10 1.69
C THR A 138 -5.52 11.15 2.71
N PRO A 139 -6.36 12.10 3.12
CA PRO A 139 -6.02 13.07 4.15
C PRO A 139 -5.77 12.41 5.50
N ILE A 140 -4.94 13.05 6.34
CA ILE A 140 -4.80 12.71 7.76
C ILE A 140 -5.38 13.83 8.62
N LEU A 141 -5.93 13.48 9.80
CA LEU A 141 -6.52 14.44 10.74
C LEU A 141 -5.73 14.50 12.03
N LEU A 142 -5.21 15.69 12.37
CA LEU A 142 -4.59 15.99 13.65
C LEU A 142 -5.00 17.41 14.11
N ASP A 143 -5.28 17.56 15.39
CA ASP A 143 -5.59 18.86 16.03
C ASP A 143 -6.67 19.66 15.27
N GLY A 144 -7.72 19.00 14.76
CA GLY A 144 -8.80 19.63 14.00
C GLY A 144 -8.42 20.11 12.60
N LYS A 145 -7.26 19.72 12.08
CA LYS A 145 -6.77 20.06 10.74
C LYS A 145 -6.63 18.82 9.89
N LEU A 146 -7.09 18.89 8.65
CA LEU A 146 -6.80 17.90 7.62
C LEU A 146 -5.54 18.30 6.88
N PHE A 147 -4.61 17.36 6.74
CA PHE A 147 -3.41 17.51 5.92
C PHE A 147 -3.47 16.52 4.76
N LEU A 148 -3.23 16.98 3.56
CA LEU A 148 -3.26 16.17 2.34
C LEU A 148 -2.20 16.63 1.34
N SER A 149 -1.83 15.74 0.44
CA SER A 149 -1.02 16.06 -0.74
C SER A 149 -1.88 16.12 -2.01
N THR A 150 -1.35 16.73 -3.06
CA THR A 150 -1.93 16.71 -4.41
C THR A 150 -1.10 15.82 -5.33
N PRO A 151 -1.55 15.50 -6.56
CA PRO A 151 -0.73 14.77 -7.54
C PRO A 151 0.63 15.41 -7.84
N TYR A 152 0.76 16.71 -7.62
CA TYR A 152 1.99 17.49 -7.83
C TYR A 152 2.71 17.82 -6.52
N ASP A 153 2.50 17.01 -5.47
CA ASP A 153 3.12 17.10 -4.15
C ASP A 153 2.90 18.41 -3.39
N HIS A 154 1.94 19.27 -3.80
CA HIS A 154 1.52 20.34 -2.92
C HIS A 154 0.98 19.76 -1.63
N VAL A 155 1.35 20.32 -0.50
CA VAL A 155 0.80 19.95 0.81
C VAL A 155 -0.16 21.04 1.27
N ILE A 156 -1.39 20.64 1.61
CA ILE A 156 -2.46 21.55 1.98
C ILE A 156 -2.97 21.19 3.38
N ALA A 157 -3.15 22.20 4.22
CA ALA A 157 -3.88 22.05 5.47
C ALA A 157 -5.25 22.74 5.38
N LEU A 158 -6.29 22.02 5.78
CA LEU A 158 -7.66 22.51 5.84
C LEU A 158 -8.18 22.49 7.28
N ASP A 159 -9.05 23.42 7.62
CA ASP A 159 -9.93 23.31 8.78
C ASP A 159 -10.88 22.13 8.57
N ALA A 160 -10.88 21.17 9.48
CA ALA A 160 -11.61 19.91 9.28
C ALA A 160 -13.15 20.09 9.40
N GLU A 161 -13.64 21.16 10.05
CA GLU A 161 -15.07 21.41 10.18
C GLU A 161 -15.65 22.06 8.92
N THR A 162 -14.89 22.99 8.33
CA THR A 162 -15.38 23.89 7.29
C THR A 162 -14.80 23.64 5.90
N GLY A 163 -13.69 22.92 5.81
CA GLY A 163 -12.93 22.75 4.58
C GLY A 163 -12.14 23.99 4.15
N ALA A 164 -12.07 25.02 4.98
CA ALA A 164 -11.33 26.25 4.68
C ALA A 164 -9.81 25.97 4.64
N LYS A 165 -9.12 26.51 3.63
CA LYS A 165 -7.67 26.40 3.53
C LYS A 165 -6.98 27.21 4.62
N LEU A 166 -6.14 26.56 5.42
CA LEU A 166 -5.33 27.19 6.46
C LEU A 166 -3.96 27.63 5.91
N TRP A 167 -3.33 26.75 5.16
CA TRP A 167 -2.08 27.01 4.46
C TRP A 167 -1.88 26.01 3.31
N GLU A 168 -0.96 26.35 2.42
CA GLU A 168 -0.51 25.51 1.32
C GLU A 168 0.99 25.68 1.15
N PHE A 169 1.67 24.57 0.87
CA PHE A 169 3.08 24.50 0.51
C PHE A 169 3.21 23.93 -0.89
N ASP A 170 3.93 24.62 -1.76
CA ASP A 170 4.30 24.20 -3.11
C ASP A 170 5.79 23.81 -3.10
N PRO A 171 6.12 22.52 -3.34
CA PRO A 171 7.50 22.03 -3.31
C PRO A 171 8.35 22.51 -4.49
N LYS A 172 7.76 23.21 -5.47
CA LYS A 172 8.43 23.62 -6.71
C LYS A 172 9.10 22.43 -7.41
N LEU A 173 8.28 21.45 -7.76
CA LEU A 173 8.77 20.23 -8.40
C LEU A 173 9.50 20.53 -9.71
N GLU A 174 10.66 19.93 -9.86
CA GLU A 174 11.36 19.81 -11.13
C GLU A 174 11.06 18.44 -11.75
N LEU A 175 9.90 18.29 -12.40
CA LEU A 175 9.49 17.04 -13.04
C LEU A 175 10.14 16.93 -14.43
N PRO A 176 11.08 16.00 -14.63
CA PRO A 176 11.54 15.67 -15.97
C PRO A 176 10.44 14.94 -16.75
N TYR A 177 10.41 15.10 -18.05
CA TYR A 177 9.47 14.42 -18.97
C TYR A 177 9.44 12.87 -18.81
N GLY A 178 10.44 12.30 -18.17
CA GLY A 178 10.58 10.86 -17.90
C GLY A 178 9.87 10.33 -16.65
N ALA A 179 9.20 11.16 -15.84
CA ALA A 179 8.51 10.68 -14.64
C ALA A 179 7.56 9.51 -14.95
N SER A 180 7.68 8.41 -14.21
CA SER A 180 6.86 7.21 -14.41
C SER A 180 5.45 7.38 -13.87
N GLU A 181 5.33 8.09 -12.74
CA GLU A 181 4.09 8.38 -12.02
C GLU A 181 3.99 9.89 -11.75
N VAL A 182 2.76 10.42 -11.70
CA VAL A 182 2.44 11.77 -11.24
C VAL A 182 1.34 11.63 -10.18
N THR A 183 1.75 11.22 -8.98
CA THR A 183 0.83 10.97 -7.86
C THR A 183 1.52 11.05 -6.53
N SER A 184 0.78 11.50 -5.52
CA SER A 184 1.14 11.37 -4.12
C SER A 184 -0.06 10.81 -3.35
N ARG A 185 0.16 9.74 -2.58
CA ARG A 185 -0.92 9.06 -1.83
C ARG A 185 -1.22 9.69 -0.50
N GLY A 186 -0.34 10.56 0.00
CA GLY A 186 -0.58 11.28 1.24
C GLY A 186 0.69 11.72 1.94
N VAL A 187 0.48 12.28 3.11
CA VAL A 187 1.51 12.80 4.01
C VAL A 187 1.52 12.01 5.31
N SER A 188 2.60 12.16 6.09
CA SER A 188 2.69 11.59 7.45
C SER A 188 2.99 12.67 8.47
N ALA A 189 2.58 12.45 9.72
CA ALA A 189 2.78 13.39 10.79
C ALA A 189 3.63 12.79 11.91
N TRP A 190 4.50 13.62 12.46
CA TRP A 190 5.28 13.32 13.64
C TRP A 190 5.26 14.49 14.62
N ARG A 191 5.07 14.18 15.90
CA ARG A 191 5.08 15.18 16.97
C ARG A 191 6.29 15.01 17.85
N ASP A 192 7.04 16.09 18.01
CA ASP A 192 8.18 16.11 18.93
C ASP A 192 7.69 16.15 20.38
N ALA A 193 7.87 15.02 21.09
CA ALA A 193 7.52 14.91 22.50
C ALA A 193 8.33 15.84 23.42
N HIS A 194 9.46 16.34 22.94
CA HIS A 194 10.36 17.23 23.69
C HIS A 194 10.15 18.72 23.36
N ALA A 195 9.37 19.04 22.33
CA ALA A 195 9.09 20.41 21.96
C ALA A 195 8.11 21.06 22.96
N LYS A 196 8.33 22.36 23.23
CA LYS A 196 7.34 23.15 23.98
C LYS A 196 6.05 23.29 23.17
N ALA A 197 4.91 23.35 23.85
CA ALA A 197 3.65 23.61 23.21
C ALA A 197 3.69 24.89 22.37
N GLY A 198 3.25 24.82 21.11
CA GLY A 198 3.28 25.96 20.18
C GLY A 198 4.66 26.32 19.60
N ALA A 199 5.72 25.55 19.90
CA ALA A 199 7.00 25.77 19.26
C ALA A 199 6.92 25.44 17.76
N SER A 200 7.68 26.17 16.95
CA SER A 200 7.82 25.87 15.52
C SER A 200 8.31 24.44 15.33
N CYS A 201 7.75 23.73 14.33
CA CYS A 201 8.07 22.35 14.01
C CYS A 201 7.86 21.34 15.17
N ALA A 202 7.05 21.68 16.19
CA ALA A 202 6.63 20.74 17.21
C ALA A 202 5.73 19.61 16.62
N LEU A 203 4.92 19.93 15.61
CA LEU A 203 4.25 18.99 14.74
C LEU A 203 4.86 19.12 13.34
N ARG A 204 5.41 18.03 12.82
CA ARG A 204 5.97 17.98 11.46
C ARG A 204 5.10 17.16 10.55
N ILE A 205 4.88 17.67 9.35
CA ILE A 205 4.23 16.96 8.25
C ILE A 205 5.31 16.59 7.25
N PHE A 206 5.44 15.30 6.98
CA PHE A 206 6.43 14.76 6.03
C PHE A 206 5.75 14.39 4.72
N ILE A 207 6.42 14.75 3.62
CA ILE A 207 6.08 14.30 2.27
C ILE A 207 7.34 13.82 1.55
N GLY A 208 7.22 12.68 0.86
CA GLY A 208 8.18 12.31 -0.17
C GLY A 208 7.69 12.82 -1.52
N THR A 209 8.60 13.27 -2.39
CA THR A 209 8.24 13.95 -3.62
C THR A 209 8.58 13.16 -4.89
N LEU A 210 7.97 13.55 -6.00
CA LEU A 210 8.20 12.97 -7.32
C LEU A 210 9.60 13.29 -7.89
N ASP A 211 10.26 14.31 -7.38
CA ASP A 211 11.65 14.65 -7.69
C ASP A 211 12.63 14.12 -6.62
N ALA A 212 12.22 13.11 -5.88
CA ALA A 212 13.05 12.35 -4.94
C ALA A 212 13.59 13.14 -3.73
N ARG A 213 12.79 14.06 -3.16
CA ARG A 213 13.09 14.71 -1.88
C ARG A 213 12.21 14.15 -0.76
N LEU A 214 12.69 14.23 0.47
CA LEU A 214 11.89 14.05 1.68
C LEU A 214 11.85 15.41 2.41
N ILE A 215 10.65 15.99 2.53
CA ILE A 215 10.43 17.33 3.06
C ILE A 215 9.71 17.26 4.39
N ALA A 216 10.14 18.09 5.37
CA ALA A 216 9.49 18.25 6.67
C ALA A 216 8.91 19.66 6.79
N LEU A 217 7.60 19.77 7.01
CA LEU A 217 6.87 21.02 7.14
C LEU A 217 6.36 21.21 8.57
N ASP A 218 6.34 22.46 9.03
CA ASP A 218 5.68 22.85 10.28
C ASP A 218 4.16 22.71 10.12
N GLY A 219 3.53 21.86 10.92
CA GLY A 219 2.09 21.56 10.84
C GLY A 219 1.18 22.75 11.18
N ALA A 220 1.71 23.81 11.80
CA ALA A 220 0.96 25.02 12.09
C ALA A 220 0.96 26.00 10.92
N THR A 221 2.07 26.10 10.18
CA THR A 221 2.30 27.18 9.21
C THR A 221 2.57 26.73 7.78
N GLY A 222 2.87 25.43 7.55
CA GLY A 222 3.26 24.89 6.26
C GLY A 222 4.68 25.26 5.81
N LYS A 223 5.47 25.96 6.65
CA LYS A 223 6.84 26.32 6.33
C LYS A 223 7.79 25.13 6.51
N PRO A 224 8.85 24.99 5.68
CA PRO A 224 9.87 23.98 5.89
C PRO A 224 10.54 24.10 7.27
N CYS A 225 10.78 22.96 7.93
CA CYS A 225 11.49 22.89 9.21
C CYS A 225 13.00 22.95 8.97
N SER A 226 13.60 24.12 9.10
CA SER A 226 15.00 24.41 8.72
C SER A 226 16.06 23.56 9.44
N ASP A 227 15.71 22.90 10.54
CA ASP A 227 16.56 21.97 11.29
C ASP A 227 16.51 20.53 10.75
N PHE A 228 15.68 20.24 9.72
CA PHE A 228 15.60 18.95 9.06
C PHE A 228 16.39 18.98 7.75
N GLY A 229 17.42 18.12 7.63
CA GLY A 229 18.25 18.04 6.44
C GLY A 229 18.90 19.37 6.07
N GLU A 230 18.78 19.75 4.82
CA GLU A 230 19.20 21.06 4.32
C GLU A 230 17.95 21.94 4.08
N ASN A 231 17.75 22.96 4.91
CA ASN A 231 16.62 23.90 4.82
C ASN A 231 15.21 23.25 4.84
N GLY A 232 15.05 22.10 5.52
CA GLY A 232 13.78 21.40 5.66
C GLY A 232 13.60 20.22 4.72
N GLU A 233 14.63 19.83 3.96
CA GLU A 233 14.55 18.74 3.00
C GLU A 233 15.81 17.88 2.94
N ILE A 234 15.65 16.67 2.43
CA ILE A 234 16.71 15.70 2.15
C ILE A 234 16.60 15.29 0.68
N ASP A 235 17.71 15.39 -0.05
CA ASP A 235 17.86 14.79 -1.37
C ASP A 235 18.03 13.27 -1.23
N LEU A 236 17.04 12.51 -1.68
CA LEU A 236 17.08 11.05 -1.64
C LEU A 236 17.90 10.43 -2.78
N THR A 237 18.32 11.22 -3.76
CA THR A 237 19.17 10.75 -4.86
C THR A 237 20.65 10.65 -4.46
N ALA A 238 21.09 11.37 -3.43
CA ALA A 238 22.48 11.46 -3.00
C ALA A 238 23.16 10.10 -2.73
N SER A 239 22.39 9.07 -2.37
CA SER A 239 22.91 7.72 -2.07
C SER A 239 22.55 6.67 -3.12
N VAL A 240 21.88 7.06 -4.21
CA VAL A 240 21.52 6.18 -5.33
C VAL A 240 22.14 6.71 -6.62
N LYS A 241 22.62 5.80 -7.46
CA LYS A 241 23.13 6.18 -8.76
C LYS A 241 21.96 6.27 -9.72
N LEU A 242 21.45 7.48 -9.94
CA LEU A 242 20.42 7.72 -10.93
C LEU A 242 20.93 7.37 -12.32
N ARG A 243 20.10 6.69 -13.08
CA ARG A 243 20.29 6.43 -14.48
C ARG A 243 19.75 7.59 -15.33
N ASP A 244 18.45 7.87 -15.13
CA ASP A 244 17.75 8.95 -15.81
C ASP A 244 16.98 9.78 -14.76
N PRO A 245 16.89 11.10 -14.92
CA PRO A 245 16.05 11.94 -14.09
C PRO A 245 14.59 11.46 -14.12
N GLY A 246 13.92 11.41 -12.95
CA GLY A 246 12.54 10.95 -12.82
C GLY A 246 12.35 9.43 -12.72
N ASP A 247 13.43 8.65 -12.74
CA ASP A 247 13.36 7.20 -12.50
C ASP A 247 13.26 6.85 -11.01
N TYR A 248 13.55 7.78 -10.11
CA TYR A 248 13.44 7.61 -8.67
C TYR A 248 12.47 8.64 -8.10
N GLN A 249 11.39 8.18 -7.51
CA GLN A 249 10.28 8.99 -6.99
C GLN A 249 9.83 8.47 -5.62
N VAL A 250 9.12 9.27 -4.84
CA VAL A 250 8.40 8.81 -3.65
C VAL A 250 6.93 9.15 -3.79
N THR A 251 6.10 8.12 -3.94
CA THR A 251 4.65 8.27 -4.21
C THR A 251 3.76 7.91 -3.03
N SER A 252 4.30 7.30 -1.97
CA SER A 252 3.55 6.88 -0.79
C SER A 252 3.96 7.67 0.45
N ALA A 253 3.00 7.84 1.37
CA ALA A 253 3.25 8.49 2.66
C ALA A 253 4.38 7.77 3.43
N PRO A 254 5.41 8.47 3.93
CA PRO A 254 6.47 7.87 4.73
C PRO A 254 5.93 7.21 6.00
N ALA A 255 6.52 6.10 6.44
CA ALA A 255 6.14 5.48 7.71
C ALA A 255 6.83 6.19 8.89
N ILE A 256 6.12 6.31 10.01
CA ILE A 256 6.65 6.92 11.24
C ILE A 256 6.81 5.85 12.31
N PHE A 257 8.02 5.73 12.85
CA PHE A 257 8.32 4.89 14.01
C PHE A 257 9.08 5.69 15.07
N LYS A 258 8.42 6.02 16.19
CA LYS A 258 9.00 6.88 17.24
C LYS A 258 9.59 8.18 16.62
N ASP A 259 10.88 8.40 16.74
CA ASP A 259 11.60 9.56 16.19
C ASP A 259 12.24 9.28 14.82
N LEU A 260 11.73 8.30 14.07
CA LEU A 260 12.18 7.96 12.73
C LEU A 260 11.10 8.20 11.68
N VAL A 261 11.49 8.75 10.54
CA VAL A 261 10.74 8.79 9.31
C VAL A 261 11.37 7.82 8.31
N ILE A 262 10.56 6.88 7.80
CA ILE A 262 11.02 5.75 6.98
C ILE A 262 10.40 5.89 5.59
N SER A 263 11.26 5.89 4.55
CA SER A 263 10.83 6.04 3.16
C SER A 263 11.33 4.88 2.30
N GLY A 264 10.44 4.36 1.47
CA GLY A 264 10.77 3.58 0.28
C GLY A 264 10.85 4.47 -0.96
N SER A 265 10.68 3.87 -2.15
CA SER A 265 10.73 4.59 -3.43
C SER A 265 9.89 3.90 -4.50
N SER A 266 9.47 4.68 -5.51
CA SER A 266 8.91 4.20 -6.77
C SER A 266 9.98 4.35 -7.86
N LEU A 267 10.18 3.33 -8.67
CA LEU A 267 11.18 3.30 -9.73
C LEU A 267 10.54 3.04 -11.09
N GLY A 268 11.21 3.48 -12.16
CA GLY A 268 10.80 3.22 -13.54
C GLY A 268 11.25 1.82 -14.02
N ASP A 269 10.59 0.77 -13.55
CA ASP A 269 11.05 -0.63 -13.57
C ASP A 269 11.32 -1.24 -14.95
N ASN A 270 10.50 -1.21 -15.94
CA ASN A 270 10.76 -1.89 -17.22
C ASN A 270 11.71 -1.15 -18.22
N ARG A 271 12.43 -0.12 -17.77
CA ARG A 271 13.30 0.66 -18.65
C ARG A 271 14.63 -0.02 -18.94
N ALA A 272 15.21 -0.65 -17.92
CA ALA A 272 16.52 -1.27 -18.00
C ALA A 272 16.74 -2.38 -16.98
N VAL A 273 17.79 -3.16 -17.19
CA VAL A 273 18.31 -4.16 -16.23
C VAL A 273 18.93 -3.49 -15.00
N THR A 274 19.86 -2.56 -15.27
CA THR A 274 20.57 -1.84 -14.22
C THR A 274 19.81 -0.58 -13.87
N LEU A 275 18.79 -0.73 -13.04
CA LEU A 275 18.06 0.40 -12.45
C LEU A 275 18.67 0.82 -11.11
N GLU A 276 18.16 1.91 -10.59
CA GLU A 276 18.35 2.35 -9.22
C GLU A 276 17.92 1.24 -8.26
N ARG A 277 18.58 1.19 -7.13
CA ARG A 277 18.25 0.22 -6.07
C ARG A 277 17.06 0.72 -5.28
N GLY A 278 16.10 -0.14 -5.03
CA GLY A 278 14.89 0.14 -4.26
C GLY A 278 15.13 0.24 -2.75
N ILE A 279 16.11 1.03 -2.35
CA ILE A 279 16.60 1.15 -0.97
C ILE A 279 15.53 1.75 -0.07
N VAL A 280 15.29 1.12 1.08
CA VAL A 280 14.50 1.67 2.18
C VAL A 280 15.42 2.34 3.18
N ARG A 281 15.08 3.56 3.61
CA ARG A 281 15.91 4.39 4.50
C ARG A 281 15.08 4.95 5.63
N ALA A 282 15.71 5.03 6.82
CA ALA A 282 15.14 5.74 7.95
C ALA A 282 16.01 6.93 8.32
N PHE A 283 15.36 8.04 8.58
CA PHE A 283 15.98 9.28 8.98
C PHE A 283 15.45 9.71 10.35
N ASP A 284 16.29 10.40 11.11
CA ASP A 284 15.87 11.07 12.35
C ASP A 284 14.84 12.16 12.02
N ALA A 285 13.67 12.11 12.64
CA ALA A 285 12.55 12.99 12.31
C ALA A 285 12.78 14.47 12.68
N ARG A 286 13.75 14.79 13.57
CA ARG A 286 14.14 16.18 13.90
C ARG A 286 15.19 16.68 12.93
N SER A 287 16.27 15.95 12.78
CA SER A 287 17.49 16.44 12.12
C SER A 287 17.63 16.00 10.66
N GLY A 288 16.85 15.04 10.19
CA GLY A 288 17.01 14.46 8.86
C GLY A 288 18.25 13.58 8.71
N LYS A 289 19.00 13.29 9.79
CA LYS A 289 20.17 12.41 9.71
C LYS A 289 19.78 10.99 9.40
N LEU A 290 20.44 10.38 8.39
CA LEU A 290 20.29 8.97 8.06
C LEU A 290 20.64 8.11 9.27
N ARG A 291 19.75 7.20 9.65
CA ARG A 291 19.89 6.28 10.78
C ARG A 291 20.21 4.87 10.34
N TRP A 292 19.53 4.38 9.33
CA TRP A 292 19.79 3.09 8.72
C TRP A 292 19.33 3.03 7.28
N THR A 293 19.88 2.05 6.54
CA THR A 293 19.54 1.74 5.16
C THR A 293 19.37 0.23 5.02
N TRP A 294 18.34 -0.20 4.33
CA TRP A 294 18.16 -1.58 3.94
C TRP A 294 17.96 -1.69 2.43
N ASP A 295 18.60 -2.68 1.82
CA ASP A 295 18.61 -2.93 0.39
C ASP A 295 17.90 -4.25 0.09
N PRO A 296 16.76 -4.24 -0.62
CA PRO A 296 16.01 -5.44 -0.95
C PRO A 296 16.80 -6.42 -1.82
N ILE A 297 17.72 -5.89 -2.64
CA ILE A 297 18.51 -6.66 -3.59
C ILE A 297 20.00 -6.56 -3.22
N ALA A 298 20.31 -7.11 -2.07
CA ALA A 298 21.70 -7.07 -1.58
C ALA A 298 22.67 -7.86 -2.47
N PRO A 299 23.95 -7.43 -2.55
CA PRO A 299 24.95 -8.03 -3.45
C PRO A 299 25.15 -9.53 -3.29
N TRP A 300 24.90 -10.04 -2.10
CA TRP A 300 25.04 -11.48 -1.78
C TRP A 300 23.84 -12.33 -2.21
N ALA A 301 22.70 -11.69 -2.54
CA ALA A 301 21.51 -12.40 -3.02
C ALA A 301 21.61 -12.81 -4.49
N TYR A 302 22.58 -12.26 -5.24
CA TYR A 302 22.77 -12.53 -6.66
C TYR A 302 24.19 -13.01 -6.95
N GLN A 303 24.27 -14.18 -7.58
CA GLN A 303 25.52 -14.69 -8.16
C GLN A 303 25.78 -14.13 -9.57
N SER A 304 24.84 -13.35 -10.13
CA SER A 304 24.90 -12.88 -11.52
C SER A 304 25.29 -11.41 -11.63
N THR A 305 26.12 -11.11 -12.63
CA THR A 305 26.41 -9.78 -13.16
C THR A 305 25.81 -9.67 -14.56
N PRO A 306 25.20 -8.55 -14.95
CA PRO A 306 25.09 -7.28 -14.23
C PRO A 306 24.10 -7.33 -13.07
N ARG A 307 24.27 -6.43 -12.10
CA ARG A 307 23.33 -6.28 -10.99
C ARG A 307 22.01 -5.77 -11.51
N THR A 308 20.94 -6.46 -11.20
CA THR A 308 19.60 -5.93 -11.35
C THR A 308 19.31 -4.85 -10.31
N GLY A 309 18.40 -3.97 -10.60
CA GLY A 309 17.86 -2.94 -9.69
C GLY A 309 16.44 -3.25 -9.25
N ALA A 310 15.72 -2.22 -8.85
CA ALA A 310 14.34 -2.23 -8.34
C ALA A 310 14.14 -3.07 -7.06
N GLY A 311 13.11 -3.90 -6.94
CA GLY A 311 12.73 -4.53 -5.69
C GLY A 311 12.24 -3.52 -4.65
N ASN A 312 11.84 -2.35 -5.10
CA ASN A 312 11.55 -1.16 -4.30
C ASN A 312 10.22 -1.25 -3.54
N ALA A 313 10.16 -0.56 -2.40
CA ALA A 313 8.94 -0.39 -1.63
C ALA A 313 8.23 0.90 -2.06
N TRP A 314 7.36 0.81 -3.07
CA TRP A 314 6.59 1.94 -3.56
C TRP A 314 5.21 2.08 -2.89
N SER A 315 4.76 1.02 -2.22
CA SER A 315 3.56 1.05 -1.38
C SER A 315 3.88 1.48 0.06
N THR A 316 2.83 1.69 0.86
CA THR A 316 2.96 2.13 2.24
C THR A 316 3.52 1.00 3.14
N ILE A 317 4.47 1.34 4.00
CA ILE A 317 5.09 0.45 4.99
C ILE A 317 4.23 0.41 6.24
N SER A 318 3.95 -0.78 6.78
CA SER A 318 3.23 -0.94 8.05
C SER A 318 4.18 -1.01 9.24
N VAL A 319 3.73 -0.49 10.39
CA VAL A 319 4.55 -0.36 11.60
C VAL A 319 3.89 -1.04 12.80
N ASP A 320 4.61 -1.93 13.48
CA ASP A 320 4.30 -2.44 14.82
C ASP A 320 5.24 -1.78 15.84
N ALA A 321 4.80 -0.65 16.38
CA ALA A 321 5.63 0.16 17.28
C ALA A 321 5.92 -0.52 18.61
N GLU A 322 5.04 -1.43 19.09
CA GLU A 322 5.21 -2.17 20.33
C GLU A 322 6.34 -3.20 20.24
N ARG A 323 6.52 -3.78 19.04
CA ARG A 323 7.47 -4.88 18.83
C ARG A 323 8.72 -4.46 18.07
N ASP A 324 8.88 -3.17 17.81
CA ASP A 324 10.01 -2.63 17.05
C ASP A 324 10.13 -3.28 15.65
N LEU A 325 9.00 -3.37 14.91
CA LEU A 325 8.97 -3.97 13.59
C LEU A 325 8.36 -3.02 12.57
N VAL A 326 8.92 -3.03 11.37
CA VAL A 326 8.29 -2.50 10.15
C VAL A 326 8.17 -3.60 9.11
N PHE A 327 7.10 -3.56 8.33
CA PHE A 327 6.80 -4.54 7.28
C PHE A 327 6.84 -3.84 5.93
N VAL A 328 7.86 -4.17 5.17
CA VAL A 328 8.19 -3.56 3.88
C VAL A 328 7.64 -4.42 2.75
N PRO A 329 6.63 -3.95 2.01
CA PRO A 329 6.16 -4.62 0.79
C PRO A 329 7.08 -4.24 -0.36
N THR A 330 7.65 -5.23 -1.06
CA THR A 330 8.58 -4.99 -2.17
C THR A 330 7.99 -5.36 -3.52
N GLY A 331 8.38 -4.61 -4.54
CA GLY A 331 8.05 -4.85 -5.93
C GLY A 331 9.03 -5.80 -6.62
N SER A 332 8.88 -5.90 -7.93
CA SER A 332 9.65 -6.81 -8.78
C SER A 332 11.11 -6.38 -8.93
N ALA A 333 11.98 -7.34 -9.20
CA ALA A 333 13.34 -7.09 -9.64
C ALA A 333 13.33 -6.72 -11.13
N SER A 334 14.17 -5.79 -11.56
CA SER A 334 14.18 -5.30 -12.94
C SER A 334 14.99 -6.16 -13.90
N PRO A 335 14.54 -6.31 -15.14
CA PRO A 335 13.23 -5.93 -15.69
C PRO A 335 12.17 -6.99 -15.38
N ASP A 336 10.89 -6.59 -15.28
CA ASP A 336 9.81 -7.43 -14.75
C ASP A 336 9.49 -8.65 -15.63
N TYR A 337 9.58 -8.51 -16.95
CA TYR A 337 9.09 -9.55 -17.90
C TYR A 337 10.17 -10.44 -18.51
N TYR A 338 11.44 -10.26 -18.16
CA TYR A 338 12.54 -11.11 -18.56
C TYR A 338 13.58 -11.26 -17.45
N GLY A 339 13.70 -12.44 -16.89
CA GLY A 339 14.56 -12.74 -15.75
C GLY A 339 15.89 -13.42 -16.11
N GLY A 340 16.15 -13.74 -17.38
CA GLY A 340 17.33 -14.53 -17.79
C GLY A 340 18.69 -13.93 -17.42
N ILE A 341 18.72 -12.65 -17.07
CA ILE A 341 19.90 -11.92 -16.61
C ILE A 341 19.97 -11.75 -15.08
N ARG A 342 18.91 -12.11 -14.34
CA ARG A 342 18.80 -12.02 -12.88
C ARG A 342 18.45 -13.38 -12.26
N LYS A 343 19.27 -14.37 -12.56
CA LYS A 343 19.04 -15.76 -12.16
C LYS A 343 18.85 -15.94 -10.66
N GLY A 344 18.16 -17.00 -10.28
CA GLY A 344 17.81 -17.30 -8.90
C GLY A 344 16.41 -16.80 -8.53
N ASP A 345 16.04 -16.92 -7.26
CA ASP A 345 14.71 -16.58 -6.74
C ASP A 345 14.45 -15.07 -6.60
N ASN A 346 15.48 -14.25 -6.71
CA ASN A 346 15.48 -12.78 -6.62
C ASN A 346 15.00 -12.23 -5.26
N LYS A 347 15.35 -12.91 -4.16
CA LYS A 347 15.08 -12.38 -2.81
C LYS A 347 15.84 -11.08 -2.57
N TRP A 348 15.22 -10.05 -1.97
CA TRP A 348 13.85 -9.97 -1.47
C TRP A 348 12.96 -9.06 -2.33
N ALA A 349 12.96 -9.24 -3.64
CA ALA A 349 11.91 -8.71 -4.49
C ALA A 349 10.61 -9.51 -4.27
N ASN A 350 9.46 -8.92 -4.62
CA ASN A 350 8.10 -9.51 -4.54
C ASN A 350 7.83 -10.17 -3.18
N SER A 351 8.14 -9.45 -2.10
CA SER A 351 8.16 -9.99 -0.74
C SER A 351 7.49 -9.05 0.26
N VAL A 352 7.10 -9.59 1.41
CA VAL A 352 6.97 -8.79 2.63
C VAL A 352 8.14 -9.09 3.53
N VAL A 353 8.87 -8.06 3.92
CA VAL A 353 10.06 -8.17 4.75
C VAL A 353 9.85 -7.44 6.08
N ALA A 354 10.07 -8.15 7.17
CA ALA A 354 10.11 -7.54 8.50
C ALA A 354 11.53 -7.09 8.83
N LEU A 355 11.66 -5.82 9.20
CA LEU A 355 12.90 -5.23 9.69
C LEU A 355 12.70 -4.73 11.12
N ARG A 356 13.78 -4.66 11.91
CA ARG A 356 13.81 -3.88 13.14
C ARG A 356 13.62 -2.41 12.79
N ALA A 357 12.54 -1.80 13.24
CA ALA A 357 12.21 -0.42 12.90
C ALA A 357 13.28 0.56 13.40
N SER A 358 13.92 0.27 14.54
CA SER A 358 14.98 1.09 15.14
C SER A 358 16.32 1.00 14.45
N THR A 359 16.66 -0.12 13.78
CA THR A 359 18.02 -0.38 13.27
C THR A 359 18.08 -0.75 11.78
N GLY A 360 16.94 -1.12 11.15
CA GLY A 360 16.89 -1.66 9.78
C GLY A 360 17.40 -3.09 9.66
N GLU A 361 17.67 -3.78 10.77
CA GLU A 361 18.11 -5.16 10.78
C GLU A 361 17.01 -6.10 10.26
N PHE A 362 17.38 -7.01 9.35
CA PHE A 362 16.48 -8.03 8.81
C PHE A 362 16.04 -9.02 9.89
N VAL A 363 14.74 -9.25 10.00
CA VAL A 363 14.14 -10.21 10.93
C VAL A 363 13.66 -11.45 10.21
N TRP A 364 12.78 -11.28 9.23
CA TRP A 364 12.30 -12.35 8.35
C TRP A 364 11.80 -11.76 7.03
N GLY A 365 11.70 -12.61 6.01
CA GLY A 365 11.08 -12.27 4.74
C GLY A 365 10.20 -13.41 4.24
N PHE A 366 9.08 -13.08 3.62
CA PHE A 366 8.21 -14.01 2.92
C PHE A 366 8.03 -13.53 1.48
N GLN A 367 8.56 -14.33 0.54
CA GLN A 367 8.48 -14.02 -0.88
C GLN A 367 7.17 -14.58 -1.44
N VAL A 368 6.33 -13.72 -2.02
CA VAL A 368 5.04 -14.12 -2.59
C VAL A 368 5.14 -14.56 -4.05
N VAL A 369 6.21 -14.15 -4.75
CA VAL A 369 6.54 -14.61 -6.10
C VAL A 369 8.05 -14.80 -6.21
N HIS A 370 8.48 -16.00 -6.54
CA HIS A 370 9.88 -16.32 -6.85
C HIS A 370 10.19 -15.94 -8.30
N HIS A 371 11.30 -15.26 -8.55
CA HIS A 371 11.77 -14.94 -9.90
C HIS A 371 10.64 -14.39 -10.78
N ASP A 372 10.05 -13.30 -10.35
CA ASP A 372 8.86 -12.73 -10.99
C ASP A 372 9.09 -12.41 -12.49
N LEU A 373 8.13 -12.78 -13.32
CA LEU A 373 8.10 -12.53 -14.77
C LEU A 373 6.80 -11.87 -15.21
N TRP A 374 5.96 -11.40 -14.25
CA TRP A 374 4.59 -10.97 -14.49
C TRP A 374 4.28 -9.58 -13.96
N ASP A 375 5.25 -8.93 -13.28
CA ASP A 375 5.04 -7.66 -12.56
C ASP A 375 4.02 -7.85 -11.40
N TYR A 376 4.22 -8.94 -10.63
CA TYR A 376 3.36 -9.29 -9.49
C TYR A 376 3.91 -8.80 -8.15
N ASP A 377 4.03 -7.48 -8.04
CA ASP A 377 4.46 -6.80 -6.80
C ASP A 377 3.58 -7.13 -5.60
N VAL A 378 4.15 -6.95 -4.40
CA VAL A 378 3.36 -6.66 -3.20
C VAL A 378 3.01 -5.17 -3.22
N ALA A 379 1.96 -4.84 -3.98
CA ALA A 379 1.54 -3.44 -4.21
C ALA A 379 0.79 -2.84 -3.02
N SER A 380 0.36 -3.67 -2.06
CA SER A 380 -0.51 -3.27 -0.96
C SER A 380 0.24 -3.04 0.34
N GLN A 381 -0.28 -2.12 1.17
CA GLN A 381 0.13 -2.02 2.56
C GLN A 381 -0.32 -3.28 3.33
N PRO A 382 0.58 -4.01 3.99
CA PRO A 382 0.20 -5.14 4.82
C PRO A 382 -0.68 -4.73 6.01
N ALA A 383 -1.76 -5.47 6.30
CA ALA A 383 -2.66 -5.18 7.42
C ALA A 383 -2.28 -5.98 8.67
N LEU A 384 -2.04 -5.30 9.79
CA LEU A 384 -1.65 -5.92 11.05
C LEU A 384 -2.90 -6.20 11.92
N PHE A 385 -2.98 -7.41 12.45
CA PHE A 385 -4.12 -7.80 13.28
C PHE A 385 -3.73 -8.87 14.33
N ALA A 386 -4.69 -9.28 15.15
CA ALA A 386 -4.55 -10.39 16.10
C ALA A 386 -5.29 -11.61 15.54
N TRP A 387 -4.60 -12.76 15.50
CA TRP A 387 -5.16 -14.07 15.11
C TRP A 387 -6.08 -14.63 16.23
N LYS A 388 -6.78 -15.74 15.94
CA LYS A 388 -7.78 -16.43 16.83
C LYS A 388 -7.35 -16.57 18.30
N ASP A 389 -6.09 -16.86 18.55
CA ASP A 389 -5.50 -17.08 19.88
C ASP A 389 -4.75 -15.85 20.42
N GLY A 390 -4.88 -14.71 19.75
CA GLY A 390 -4.14 -13.48 20.07
C GLY A 390 -2.74 -13.41 19.47
N THR A 391 -2.31 -14.40 18.68
CA THR A 391 -1.02 -14.36 17.95
C THR A 391 -0.97 -13.12 17.06
N PRO A 392 0.10 -12.31 17.12
CA PRO A 392 0.30 -11.22 16.20
C PRO A 392 0.36 -11.71 14.76
N ALA A 393 -0.55 -11.24 13.91
CA ALA A 393 -0.71 -11.65 12.53
C ALA A 393 -0.59 -10.49 11.55
N ILE A 394 -0.31 -10.82 10.30
CA ILE A 394 -0.24 -9.90 9.18
C ILE A 394 -0.96 -10.50 7.97
N ALA A 395 -1.85 -9.72 7.34
CA ALA A 395 -2.50 -10.08 6.09
C ALA A 395 -1.85 -9.31 4.95
N ILE A 396 -1.54 -10.03 3.86
CA ILE A 396 -0.84 -9.52 2.68
C ILE A 396 -1.73 -9.77 1.48
N THR A 397 -2.26 -8.72 0.87
CA THR A 397 -2.95 -8.78 -0.42
C THR A 397 -1.95 -8.52 -1.55
N THR A 398 -2.13 -9.15 -2.70
CA THR A 398 -1.13 -9.16 -3.79
C THR A 398 -1.73 -8.85 -5.16
N LYS A 399 -0.89 -8.41 -6.11
CA LYS A 399 -1.30 -8.26 -7.53
C LYS A 399 -1.85 -9.56 -8.13
N MET A 400 -1.46 -10.72 -7.62
CA MET A 400 -2.05 -12.01 -8.02
C MET A 400 -3.51 -12.17 -7.58
N GLY A 401 -4.03 -11.31 -6.70
CA GLY A 401 -5.34 -11.49 -6.08
C GLY A 401 -5.36 -12.54 -4.98
N ARG A 402 -4.21 -12.96 -4.48
CA ARG A 402 -4.08 -13.89 -3.35
C ARG A 402 -3.88 -13.13 -2.06
N VAL A 403 -4.35 -13.72 -0.95
CA VAL A 403 -4.17 -13.18 0.40
C VAL A 403 -3.36 -14.17 1.22
N PHE A 404 -2.18 -13.75 1.69
CA PHE A 404 -1.36 -14.53 2.61
C PHE A 404 -1.58 -14.03 4.04
N VAL A 405 -1.68 -14.96 4.97
CA VAL A 405 -1.84 -14.67 6.41
C VAL A 405 -0.68 -15.32 7.16
N LEU A 406 0.16 -14.48 7.77
CA LEU A 406 1.40 -14.93 8.40
C LEU A 406 1.45 -14.52 9.87
N ASN A 407 2.21 -15.27 10.66
CA ASN A 407 2.66 -14.86 11.98
C ASN A 407 3.59 -13.65 11.83
N ARG A 408 3.21 -12.53 12.40
CA ARG A 408 3.92 -11.25 12.28
C ARG A 408 5.33 -11.26 12.89
N LEU A 409 5.61 -12.17 13.82
CA LEU A 409 6.90 -12.25 14.51
C LEU A 409 7.92 -13.14 13.78
N THR A 410 7.43 -14.13 13.02
CA THR A 410 8.29 -15.17 12.43
C THR A 410 8.20 -15.28 10.92
N GLY A 411 7.17 -14.69 10.29
CA GLY A 411 6.87 -14.86 8.87
C GLY A 411 6.26 -16.23 8.51
N ALA A 412 6.03 -17.10 9.48
CA ALA A 412 5.42 -18.41 9.23
C ALA A 412 3.95 -18.29 8.84
N PRO A 413 3.48 -19.02 7.81
CA PRO A 413 2.07 -19.04 7.43
C PRO A 413 1.14 -19.49 8.57
N LEU A 414 0.04 -18.76 8.78
CA LEU A 414 -1.06 -19.12 9.70
C LEU A 414 -2.21 -19.82 8.96
N LEU A 415 -2.31 -19.59 7.65
CA LEU A 415 -3.13 -20.37 6.72
C LEU A 415 -2.22 -21.16 5.79
N PRO A 416 -2.66 -22.30 5.24
CA PRO A 416 -1.84 -23.12 4.36
C PRO A 416 -1.33 -22.34 3.15
N VAL A 417 -0.04 -22.54 2.83
CA VAL A 417 0.60 -22.09 1.59
C VAL A 417 1.30 -23.29 0.99
N GLU A 418 1.01 -23.55 -0.28
CA GLU A 418 1.56 -24.69 -1.02
C GLU A 418 2.37 -24.20 -2.22
N GLU A 419 3.44 -24.92 -2.55
CA GLU A 419 4.24 -24.65 -3.74
C GLU A 419 3.62 -25.35 -4.95
N HIS A 420 3.14 -24.56 -5.94
CA HIS A 420 2.57 -25.07 -7.17
C HIS A 420 3.56 -25.01 -8.32
N ALA A 421 3.61 -26.06 -9.14
CA ALA A 421 4.52 -26.15 -10.29
C ALA A 421 4.20 -25.06 -11.34
N VAL A 422 5.24 -24.48 -11.91
CA VAL A 422 5.17 -23.42 -12.93
C VAL A 422 5.61 -23.97 -14.30
N PRO A 423 4.95 -23.61 -15.41
CA PRO A 423 5.41 -23.97 -16.74
C PRO A 423 6.79 -23.40 -17.04
N LYS A 424 7.62 -24.17 -17.73
CA LYS A 424 8.93 -23.70 -18.20
C LYS A 424 8.77 -22.55 -19.19
N SER A 425 9.68 -21.59 -19.15
CA SER A 425 9.83 -20.60 -20.21
C SER A 425 10.36 -21.24 -21.49
N ASP A 426 9.89 -20.76 -22.65
CA ASP A 426 10.40 -21.11 -23.98
C ASP A 426 11.37 -20.05 -24.53
N ILE A 427 11.70 -19.06 -23.72
CA ILE A 427 12.59 -17.94 -24.08
C ILE A 427 14.04 -18.31 -23.80
N ALA A 428 14.91 -18.07 -24.80
CA ALA A 428 16.32 -18.32 -24.66
C ALA A 428 16.95 -17.58 -23.47
N GLY A 429 17.61 -18.32 -22.58
CA GLY A 429 18.28 -17.80 -21.39
C GLY A 429 17.37 -17.55 -20.18
N GLU A 430 16.03 -17.63 -20.34
CA GLU A 430 15.08 -17.52 -19.23
C GLU A 430 14.92 -18.87 -18.52
N GLU A 431 14.96 -18.83 -17.19
CA GLU A 431 14.73 -19.99 -16.32
C GLU A 431 13.63 -19.61 -15.30
N ALA A 432 12.36 -19.79 -15.69
CA ALA A 432 11.27 -19.59 -14.74
C ALA A 432 11.48 -20.44 -13.48
N TRP A 433 11.22 -19.87 -12.30
CA TRP A 433 11.33 -20.62 -11.04
C TRP A 433 10.36 -21.79 -11.06
N PRO A 434 10.78 -22.99 -10.63
CA PRO A 434 10.01 -24.23 -10.87
C PRO A 434 8.68 -24.28 -10.12
N THR A 435 8.52 -23.53 -9.03
CA THR A 435 7.31 -23.49 -8.22
C THR A 435 7.00 -22.07 -7.77
N GLN A 436 5.74 -21.83 -7.37
CA GLN A 436 5.30 -20.55 -6.80
C GLN A 436 4.38 -20.78 -5.62
N PRO A 437 4.44 -19.92 -4.56
CA PRO A 437 3.60 -20.07 -3.39
C PRO A 437 2.13 -19.75 -3.70
N ALA A 438 1.25 -20.64 -3.30
CA ALA A 438 -0.19 -20.52 -3.44
C ALA A 438 -0.87 -20.49 -2.07
N SER A 439 -1.56 -19.38 -1.78
CA SER A 439 -2.44 -19.26 -0.61
C SER A 439 -3.78 -19.91 -0.89
N THR A 440 -4.46 -20.39 0.15
CA THR A 440 -5.84 -20.91 0.07
C THR A 440 -6.86 -19.82 -0.26
N ILE A 441 -6.53 -18.54 -0.09
CA ILE A 441 -7.43 -17.42 -0.39
C ILE A 441 -7.06 -16.84 -1.76
N SER A 442 -7.92 -17.07 -2.76
CA SER A 442 -7.88 -16.41 -4.07
C SER A 442 -9.12 -15.53 -4.25
N LEU A 443 -8.91 -14.27 -4.59
CA LEU A 443 -9.97 -13.25 -4.74
C LEU A 443 -10.49 -13.17 -6.19
N VAL A 444 -9.65 -13.56 -7.15
CA VAL A 444 -9.92 -13.42 -8.58
C VAL A 444 -9.69 -14.76 -9.31
N PRO A 445 -10.28 -14.96 -10.51
CA PRO A 445 -9.95 -16.09 -11.33
C PRO A 445 -8.47 -16.08 -11.74
N GLU A 446 -7.84 -17.25 -11.79
CA GLU A 446 -6.41 -17.41 -12.10
C GLU A 446 -6.15 -17.95 -13.52
N LYS A 447 -7.21 -18.15 -14.28
CA LYS A 447 -7.18 -18.66 -15.66
C LYS A 447 -8.09 -17.85 -16.56
N LEU A 448 -7.70 -17.73 -17.82
CA LEU A 448 -8.55 -17.23 -18.89
C LEU A 448 -8.45 -18.20 -20.07
N SER A 449 -9.60 -18.76 -20.45
CA SER A 449 -9.74 -19.68 -21.58
C SER A 449 -10.56 -19.06 -22.71
N PRO A 450 -10.54 -19.58 -23.94
CA PRO A 450 -11.36 -19.09 -25.02
C PRO A 450 -12.87 -19.14 -24.74
N GLU A 451 -13.31 -20.01 -23.84
CA GLU A 451 -14.70 -20.15 -23.40
C GLU A 451 -15.15 -18.97 -22.53
N ASP A 452 -14.20 -18.34 -21.81
CA ASP A 452 -14.42 -17.17 -20.98
C ASP A 452 -14.51 -15.87 -21.78
N ALA A 453 -14.31 -15.94 -23.11
CA ALA A 453 -14.37 -14.79 -24.00
C ALA A 453 -15.73 -14.11 -23.95
N TRP A 454 -15.69 -12.77 -23.85
CA TRP A 454 -16.86 -11.94 -23.81
C TRP A 454 -16.77 -10.81 -24.86
N GLY A 455 -17.91 -10.29 -25.27
CA GLY A 455 -18.08 -9.12 -26.10
C GLY A 455 -19.51 -8.63 -26.01
N LYS A 456 -19.74 -7.35 -26.28
CA LYS A 456 -21.10 -6.75 -26.23
C LYS A 456 -22.06 -7.40 -27.23
N ASP A 457 -21.52 -8.03 -28.28
CA ASP A 457 -22.25 -8.78 -29.31
C ASP A 457 -21.45 -10.02 -29.77
N ALA A 458 -22.04 -10.81 -30.64
CA ALA A 458 -21.44 -12.05 -31.13
C ALA A 458 -20.16 -11.82 -31.93
N GLN A 459 -20.04 -10.70 -32.67
CA GLN A 459 -18.87 -10.37 -33.47
C GLN A 459 -17.69 -10.02 -32.56
N GLU A 460 -17.89 -9.19 -31.54
CA GLU A 460 -16.84 -8.88 -30.56
C GLU A 460 -16.45 -10.11 -29.75
N LYS A 461 -17.43 -10.94 -29.32
CA LYS A 461 -17.12 -12.19 -28.63
C LYS A 461 -16.25 -13.10 -29.51
N GLN A 462 -16.57 -13.24 -30.81
CA GLN A 462 -15.76 -14.02 -31.74
C GLN A 462 -14.35 -13.44 -31.88
N TRP A 463 -14.21 -12.11 -31.98
CA TRP A 463 -12.94 -11.42 -32.05
C TRP A 463 -12.08 -11.69 -30.78
N CYS A 464 -12.68 -11.52 -29.58
CA CYS A 464 -12.01 -11.80 -28.31
C CYS A 464 -11.61 -13.29 -28.18
N THR A 465 -12.50 -14.23 -28.59
CA THR A 465 -12.17 -15.67 -28.63
C THR A 465 -10.96 -15.93 -29.53
N GLY A 466 -10.90 -15.26 -30.69
CA GLY A 466 -9.75 -15.36 -31.62
C GLY A 466 -8.45 -14.86 -31.01
N LYS A 467 -8.49 -13.72 -30.30
CA LYS A 467 -7.32 -13.16 -29.61
C LYS A 467 -6.83 -14.06 -28.49
N ILE A 468 -7.72 -14.61 -27.66
CA ILE A 468 -7.38 -15.53 -26.58
C ILE A 468 -6.74 -16.83 -27.15
N LYS A 469 -7.31 -17.39 -28.22
CA LYS A 469 -6.76 -18.58 -28.91
C LYS A 469 -5.39 -18.35 -29.55
N ALA A 470 -5.13 -17.15 -30.04
CA ALA A 470 -3.87 -16.83 -30.72
C ALA A 470 -2.70 -16.59 -29.73
N ALA A 471 -2.99 -16.29 -28.48
CA ALA A 471 -1.97 -16.07 -27.45
C ALA A 471 -1.67 -17.36 -26.70
N ARG A 472 -0.48 -17.43 -26.10
CA ARG A 472 -0.17 -18.44 -25.08
C ARG A 472 -1.00 -18.13 -23.84
N SER A 473 -1.82 -19.07 -23.42
CA SER A 473 -2.67 -18.94 -22.22
C SER A 473 -2.48 -20.15 -21.31
N GLY A 474 -2.71 -19.98 -20.02
CA GLY A 474 -2.57 -21.04 -19.03
C GLY A 474 -2.89 -20.52 -17.63
N ASP A 475 -2.19 -21.04 -16.64
CA ASP A 475 -2.32 -20.60 -15.26
C ASP A 475 -1.67 -19.22 -15.06
N ILE A 476 -1.97 -18.61 -13.91
CA ILE A 476 -1.50 -17.27 -13.48
C ILE A 476 0.02 -17.07 -13.67
N PHE A 477 0.82 -18.14 -13.59
CA PHE A 477 2.27 -18.10 -13.73
C PHE A 477 2.77 -18.64 -15.09
N THR A 478 1.98 -18.47 -16.16
CA THR A 478 2.46 -18.78 -17.52
C THR A 478 3.47 -17.72 -17.96
N PRO A 479 4.76 -18.10 -18.24
CA PRO A 479 5.80 -17.11 -18.57
C PRO A 479 5.53 -16.36 -19.87
N PRO A 480 5.97 -15.08 -19.98
CA PRO A 480 5.95 -14.32 -21.23
C PRO A 480 6.68 -15.03 -22.37
N SER A 481 6.22 -14.80 -23.62
CA SER A 481 6.73 -15.50 -24.81
C SER A 481 6.90 -14.56 -26.01
N LEU A 482 7.58 -15.01 -27.06
CA LEU A 482 7.68 -14.29 -28.36
C LEU A 482 6.33 -14.30 -29.13
N GLN A 483 5.51 -15.34 -28.92
CA GLN A 483 4.16 -15.39 -29.47
C GLN A 483 3.26 -14.34 -28.83
N GLY A 484 3.48 -14.06 -27.55
CA GLY A 484 2.63 -13.28 -26.67
C GLY A 484 1.83 -14.18 -25.73
N THR A 485 1.80 -13.79 -24.47
CA THR A 485 1.18 -14.54 -23.35
C THR A 485 0.08 -13.71 -22.73
N LEU A 486 -1.04 -14.35 -22.38
CA LEU A 486 -2.08 -13.73 -21.56
C LEU A 486 -1.69 -13.85 -20.09
N VAL A 487 -1.59 -12.73 -19.40
CA VAL A 487 -1.37 -12.63 -17.96
C VAL A 487 -2.69 -12.25 -17.31
N PHE A 488 -3.19 -13.08 -16.41
CA PHE A 488 -4.48 -12.89 -15.75
C PHE A 488 -4.44 -13.40 -14.30
N PRO A 489 -4.68 -12.53 -13.29
CA PRO A 489 -4.89 -11.08 -13.42
C PRO A 489 -3.66 -10.36 -13.95
N SER A 490 -3.85 -9.13 -14.43
CA SER A 490 -2.79 -8.35 -15.06
C SER A 490 -1.79 -7.76 -14.07
N ASN A 491 -0.84 -6.97 -14.56
CA ASN A 491 0.05 -6.11 -13.75
C ASN A 491 -0.69 -4.97 -13.01
N VAL A 492 -1.90 -4.58 -13.47
CA VAL A 492 -2.82 -3.77 -12.64
C VAL A 492 -3.15 -4.52 -11.36
N GLY A 493 -3.12 -5.85 -11.43
CA GLY A 493 -3.22 -6.77 -10.31
C GLY A 493 -4.66 -7.03 -9.89
N GLY A 494 -4.86 -8.21 -9.29
CA GLY A 494 -6.10 -8.54 -8.58
C GLY A 494 -6.32 -7.57 -7.42
N VAL A 495 -5.26 -7.14 -6.72
CA VAL A 495 -5.26 -6.05 -5.73
C VAL A 495 -4.09 -5.12 -6.01
N ASN A 496 -4.26 -3.82 -5.80
CA ASN A 496 -3.24 -2.82 -6.00
C ASN A 496 -2.99 -1.97 -4.72
N TRP A 497 -2.36 -0.80 -4.83
CA TRP A 497 -1.98 0.08 -3.72
C TRP A 497 -3.15 0.52 -2.81
N GLY A 498 -4.37 0.48 -3.31
CA GLY A 498 -5.58 0.69 -2.50
C GLY A 498 -5.67 -0.25 -1.28
N SER A 499 -4.97 -1.38 -1.32
CA SER A 499 -4.81 -2.32 -0.20
C SER A 499 -6.15 -2.85 0.32
N ALA A 500 -6.26 -3.15 1.60
CA ALA A 500 -7.45 -3.72 2.22
C ALA A 500 -7.86 -2.93 3.47
N ALA A 501 -9.14 -3.06 3.87
CA ALA A 501 -9.61 -2.63 5.18
C ALA A 501 -9.93 -3.84 6.05
N TYR A 502 -9.53 -3.83 7.32
CA TYR A 502 -9.75 -4.94 8.24
C TYR A 502 -10.68 -4.54 9.38
N ASP A 503 -11.79 -5.28 9.56
CA ASP A 503 -12.70 -5.14 10.70
C ASP A 503 -12.27 -6.08 11.84
N PRO A 504 -11.70 -5.55 12.94
CA PRO A 504 -11.22 -6.37 14.05
C PRO A 504 -12.34 -7.01 14.89
N GLN A 505 -13.58 -6.54 14.76
CA GLN A 505 -14.72 -7.07 15.50
C GLN A 505 -15.33 -8.30 14.82
N ARG A 506 -15.17 -8.40 13.48
CA ARG A 506 -15.76 -9.48 12.66
C ARG A 506 -14.73 -10.34 11.97
N HIS A 507 -13.45 -9.95 12.08
CA HIS A 507 -12.31 -10.62 11.42
C HIS A 507 -12.42 -10.64 9.89
N LEU A 508 -13.14 -9.66 9.33
CA LEU A 508 -13.35 -9.51 7.90
C LEU A 508 -12.31 -8.57 7.29
N LEU A 509 -11.71 -9.01 6.21
CA LEU A 509 -10.86 -8.20 5.34
C LEU A 509 -11.66 -7.81 4.10
N PHE A 510 -11.80 -6.52 3.83
CA PHE A 510 -12.47 -5.99 2.65
C PHE A 510 -11.44 -5.56 1.62
N VAL A 511 -11.66 -5.94 0.37
CA VAL A 511 -10.68 -5.76 -0.70
C VAL A 511 -11.37 -5.39 -2.00
N ASP A 512 -10.92 -4.32 -2.64
CA ASP A 512 -11.31 -4.01 -4.02
C ASP A 512 -10.42 -4.82 -4.97
N THR A 513 -11.03 -5.47 -5.97
CA THR A 513 -10.32 -6.41 -6.85
C THR A 513 -10.52 -6.10 -8.33
N ASN A 514 -9.55 -6.50 -9.16
CA ASN A 514 -9.60 -6.39 -10.62
C ASN A 514 -9.52 -7.73 -11.31
N ARG A 515 -10.23 -7.84 -12.44
CA ARG A 515 -10.26 -9.02 -13.30
C ARG A 515 -10.04 -8.60 -14.75
N LEU A 516 -8.90 -7.98 -14.99
CA LEU A 516 -8.50 -7.51 -16.32
C LEU A 516 -7.33 -8.36 -16.84
N PRO A 517 -7.44 -9.05 -17.99
CA PRO A 517 -6.31 -9.70 -18.62
C PRO A 517 -5.48 -8.69 -19.43
N ILE A 518 -4.17 -8.94 -19.47
CA ILE A 518 -3.28 -8.26 -20.42
C ILE A 518 -2.62 -9.27 -21.35
N PHE A 519 -2.27 -8.78 -22.53
CA PHE A 519 -1.38 -9.45 -23.47
C PHE A 519 0.03 -8.91 -23.28
N VAL A 520 1.01 -9.81 -23.03
CA VAL A 520 2.43 -9.47 -22.88
C VAL A 520 3.23 -10.22 -23.91
N LYS A 521 4.06 -9.51 -24.66
CA LYS A 521 4.94 -10.08 -25.71
C LYS A 521 6.37 -9.62 -25.51
N LEU A 522 7.30 -10.56 -25.47
CA LEU A 522 8.72 -10.26 -25.60
C LEU A 522 9.08 -10.03 -27.07
N ILE A 523 9.88 -9.01 -27.33
CA ILE A 523 10.25 -8.59 -28.69
C ILE A 523 11.78 -8.64 -28.75
N PRO A 524 12.38 -9.38 -29.72
CA PRO A 524 13.81 -9.27 -29.97
C PRO A 524 14.21 -7.79 -30.12
N ARG A 525 15.33 -7.43 -29.53
CA ARG A 525 15.70 -6.00 -29.40
C ARG A 525 15.81 -5.29 -30.73
N ASP A 526 16.32 -5.94 -31.75
CA ASP A 526 16.46 -5.43 -33.12
C ASP A 526 15.11 -5.24 -33.84
N GLU A 527 14.07 -5.96 -33.42
CA GLU A 527 12.72 -5.86 -33.98
C GLU A 527 11.85 -4.76 -33.32
N LEU A 528 12.29 -4.14 -32.22
CA LEU A 528 11.46 -3.19 -31.44
C LEU A 528 10.98 -2.00 -32.28
N ALA A 529 11.85 -1.44 -33.13
CA ALA A 529 11.49 -0.26 -33.96
C ALA A 529 10.39 -0.61 -34.94
N GLU A 530 10.47 -1.78 -35.58
CA GLU A 530 9.47 -2.29 -36.51
C GLU A 530 8.17 -2.64 -35.79
N ALA A 531 8.23 -3.31 -34.64
CA ALA A 531 7.06 -3.62 -33.84
C ALA A 531 6.26 -2.35 -33.43
N ARG A 532 6.96 -1.28 -33.04
CA ARG A 532 6.33 0.02 -32.75
C ARG A 532 5.67 0.66 -33.96
N LYS A 533 6.34 0.58 -35.12
CA LYS A 533 5.82 1.12 -36.40
C LYS A 533 4.53 0.41 -36.81
N ASN A 534 4.48 -0.92 -36.63
CA ASN A 534 3.38 -1.78 -37.06
C ASN A 534 2.27 -1.95 -35.97
N ALA A 535 2.38 -1.26 -34.83
CA ALA A 535 1.36 -1.30 -33.77
C ALA A 535 0.02 -0.75 -34.28
N SER A 536 -1.08 -1.40 -33.93
CA SER A 536 -2.43 -0.92 -34.18
C SER A 536 -2.73 0.39 -33.44
N ASP A 537 -3.76 1.12 -33.82
CA ASP A 537 -4.17 2.33 -33.11
C ASP A 537 -4.58 2.02 -31.65
N LEU A 538 -5.24 0.88 -31.43
CA LEU A 538 -5.59 0.42 -30.10
C LEU A 538 -4.35 0.13 -29.24
N ASP A 539 -3.33 -0.52 -29.85
CA ASP A 539 -2.06 -0.80 -29.17
C ASP A 539 -1.25 0.49 -28.89
N ARG A 540 -1.36 1.50 -29.75
CA ARG A 540 -0.75 2.82 -29.50
C ARG A 540 -1.46 3.59 -28.39
N LEU A 541 -2.77 3.42 -28.28
CA LEU A 541 -3.59 4.13 -27.30
C LEU A 541 -3.47 3.52 -25.88
N HIS A 542 -3.46 2.19 -25.78
CA HIS A 542 -3.52 1.49 -24.52
C HIS A 542 -2.28 0.64 -24.20
N GLY A 543 -1.40 0.43 -25.16
CA GLY A 543 -0.22 -0.43 -25.01
C GLY A 543 1.02 0.33 -24.56
N GLU A 544 1.94 -0.42 -23.98
CA GLU A 544 3.25 0.05 -23.57
C GLU A 544 4.35 -0.76 -24.23
N PHE A 545 5.32 -0.06 -24.81
CA PHE A 545 6.57 -0.64 -25.32
C PHE A 545 7.73 -0.25 -24.42
N ALA A 546 8.23 -1.17 -23.62
CA ALA A 546 9.39 -0.96 -22.76
C ALA A 546 10.67 -1.50 -23.37
N ARG A 547 11.75 -0.72 -23.22
CA ARG A 547 13.04 -1.05 -23.84
C ARG A 547 13.77 -2.20 -23.16
N GLN A 548 13.62 -2.38 -21.85
CA GLN A 548 14.38 -3.31 -21.03
C GLN A 548 15.89 -3.27 -21.36
N THR A 549 16.46 -2.06 -21.42
CA THR A 549 17.85 -1.84 -21.88
C THR A 549 18.84 -2.70 -21.09
N GLY A 550 19.69 -3.46 -21.79
CA GLY A 550 20.61 -4.43 -21.18
C GLY A 550 20.10 -5.87 -21.24
N ALA A 551 18.80 -6.13 -21.48
CA ALA A 551 18.26 -7.44 -21.80
C ALA A 551 18.26 -7.69 -23.31
N PRO A 552 18.26 -8.95 -23.80
CA PRO A 552 18.19 -9.28 -25.23
C PRO A 552 16.81 -8.99 -25.82
N PHE A 553 15.79 -8.83 -24.99
CA PHE A 553 14.41 -8.56 -25.39
C PHE A 553 13.95 -7.19 -24.90
N ALA A 554 13.14 -6.51 -25.70
CA ALA A 554 12.20 -5.50 -25.28
C ALA A 554 10.85 -6.16 -24.95
N MET A 555 9.88 -5.38 -24.48
CA MET A 555 8.56 -5.89 -24.11
C MET A 555 7.47 -4.98 -24.70
N PHE A 556 6.35 -5.60 -25.07
CA PHE A 556 5.07 -4.94 -25.34
C PHE A 556 4.00 -5.53 -24.43
N ARG A 557 3.21 -4.67 -23.80
CA ARG A 557 2.02 -5.10 -23.04
C ARG A 557 0.82 -4.21 -23.38
N THR A 558 -0.37 -4.80 -23.38
CA THR A 558 -1.63 -4.06 -23.61
C THR A 558 -2.79 -4.76 -22.91
N PRO A 559 -3.79 -4.04 -22.36
CA PRO A 559 -5.02 -4.65 -21.91
C PRO A 559 -5.70 -5.43 -23.05
N LEU A 560 -6.23 -6.60 -22.76
CA LEU A 560 -6.95 -7.39 -23.74
C LEU A 560 -8.38 -6.86 -23.88
N LEU A 561 -8.54 -5.86 -24.78
CA LEU A 561 -9.79 -5.15 -25.02
C LEU A 561 -10.40 -5.54 -26.38
N SER A 562 -11.74 -5.56 -26.44
CA SER A 562 -12.50 -5.68 -27.67
C SER A 562 -12.39 -4.41 -28.52
N PRO A 563 -12.83 -4.40 -29.79
CA PRO A 563 -12.85 -3.21 -30.62
C PRO A 563 -13.62 -2.02 -30.04
N SER A 564 -14.58 -2.26 -29.16
CA SER A 564 -15.29 -1.20 -28.43
C SER A 564 -14.61 -0.74 -27.13
N GLY A 565 -13.40 -1.23 -26.83
CA GLY A 565 -12.62 -0.85 -25.65
C GLY A 565 -13.05 -1.54 -24.34
N LEU A 566 -13.91 -2.58 -24.41
CA LEU A 566 -14.32 -3.37 -23.24
C LEU A 566 -13.41 -4.58 -23.06
N PRO A 567 -13.18 -5.07 -21.81
CA PRO A 567 -12.37 -6.26 -21.57
C PRO A 567 -12.93 -7.50 -22.28
N CYS A 568 -12.04 -8.32 -22.83
CA CYS A 568 -12.41 -9.54 -23.55
C CYS A 568 -12.85 -10.72 -22.68
N ASN A 569 -12.75 -10.61 -21.35
CA ASN A 569 -13.28 -11.59 -20.40
C ASN A 569 -14.67 -11.19 -19.91
N ALA A 570 -15.47 -12.18 -19.48
CA ALA A 570 -16.79 -11.90 -18.92
C ALA A 570 -16.70 -11.02 -17.65
N PRO A 571 -17.64 -10.06 -17.46
CA PRO A 571 -17.74 -9.31 -16.20
C PRO A 571 -18.10 -10.24 -15.01
N PRO A 572 -17.86 -9.82 -13.76
CA PRO A 572 -17.46 -8.49 -13.34
C PRO A 572 -15.97 -8.23 -13.53
N TRP A 573 -15.61 -7.02 -14.02
CA TRP A 573 -14.21 -6.61 -14.25
C TRP A 573 -13.55 -6.00 -13.02
N GLY A 574 -14.32 -5.59 -12.04
CA GLY A 574 -13.89 -5.20 -10.72
C GLY A 574 -14.95 -5.51 -9.69
N THR A 575 -14.53 -5.88 -8.50
CA THR A 575 -15.42 -6.23 -7.38
C THR A 575 -14.92 -5.66 -6.07
N VAL A 576 -15.81 -5.56 -5.09
CA VAL A 576 -15.46 -5.49 -3.68
C VAL A 576 -15.79 -6.81 -3.03
N ALA A 577 -14.85 -7.36 -2.27
CA ALA A 577 -14.98 -8.67 -1.63
C ALA A 577 -14.74 -8.58 -0.12
N ALA A 578 -15.40 -9.44 0.65
CA ALA A 578 -15.09 -9.68 2.05
C ALA A 578 -14.50 -11.09 2.23
N VAL A 579 -13.43 -11.15 3.02
CA VAL A 579 -12.73 -12.39 3.37
C VAL A 579 -12.76 -12.57 4.88
N ASP A 580 -13.23 -13.69 5.35
CA ASP A 580 -13.04 -14.13 6.72
C ASP A 580 -11.61 -14.66 6.85
N LEU A 581 -10.75 -13.89 7.53
CA LEU A 581 -9.35 -14.26 7.71
C LEU A 581 -9.18 -15.48 8.60
N PHE A 582 -10.11 -15.72 9.55
CA PHE A 582 -10.02 -16.84 10.46
C PHE A 582 -10.42 -18.17 9.80
N GLU A 583 -11.41 -18.12 8.90
CA GLU A 583 -11.84 -19.28 8.13
C GLU A 583 -11.04 -19.45 6.82
N GLY A 584 -10.28 -18.42 6.43
CA GLY A 584 -9.49 -18.45 5.20
C GLY A 584 -10.33 -18.53 3.93
N LYS A 585 -11.52 -17.89 3.91
CA LYS A 585 -12.45 -17.96 2.77
C LYS A 585 -13.14 -16.64 2.47
N LYS A 586 -13.50 -16.48 1.21
CA LYS A 586 -14.30 -15.36 0.73
C LYS A 586 -15.76 -15.53 1.21
N VAL A 587 -16.30 -14.50 1.86
CA VAL A 587 -17.67 -14.46 2.41
C VAL A 587 -18.65 -13.98 1.37
N TRP A 588 -18.32 -12.88 0.70
CA TRP A 588 -19.08 -12.31 -0.41
C TRP A 588 -18.15 -11.59 -1.38
N ASP A 589 -18.65 -11.37 -2.61
CA ASP A 589 -17.89 -10.80 -3.71
C ASP A 589 -18.91 -10.20 -4.70
N VAL A 590 -18.98 -8.86 -4.77
CA VAL A 590 -20.01 -8.16 -5.54
C VAL A 590 -19.36 -7.19 -6.53
N PRO A 591 -19.97 -6.97 -7.71
CA PRO A 591 -19.47 -6.01 -8.70
C PRO A 591 -19.31 -4.61 -8.10
N LEU A 592 -18.21 -3.93 -8.42
CA LEU A 592 -17.89 -2.58 -7.96
C LEU A 592 -17.88 -1.61 -9.15
N GLY A 593 -18.92 -0.75 -9.22
CA GLY A 593 -19.11 0.18 -10.33
C GLY A 593 -19.70 -0.46 -11.58
N SER A 594 -19.79 0.31 -12.66
CA SER A 594 -20.22 -0.19 -13.97
C SER A 594 -19.66 0.63 -15.13
N PHE A 595 -19.21 -0.07 -16.20
CA PHE A 595 -18.91 0.55 -17.49
C PHE A 595 -20.16 0.71 -18.37
N ILE A 596 -21.17 -0.13 -18.14
CA ILE A 596 -22.38 -0.18 -18.98
C ILE A 596 -23.58 0.20 -18.11
N PRO A 597 -24.25 1.33 -18.39
CA PRO A 597 -25.43 1.73 -17.64
C PRO A 597 -26.48 0.61 -17.57
N GLY A 598 -27.00 0.34 -16.38
CA GLY A 598 -28.01 -0.71 -16.16
C GLY A 598 -27.46 -2.14 -16.06
N MET A 599 -26.15 -2.34 -16.15
CA MET A 599 -25.50 -3.64 -15.94
C MET A 599 -24.51 -3.56 -14.78
N ASN A 600 -24.39 -4.62 -13.99
CA ASN A 600 -23.42 -4.73 -12.90
C ASN A 600 -22.10 -5.31 -13.44
N THR A 601 -21.38 -4.53 -14.25
CA THR A 601 -20.16 -5.02 -14.91
C THR A 601 -18.92 -4.94 -14.03
N GLY A 602 -18.96 -4.20 -12.93
CA GLY A 602 -17.74 -3.80 -12.26
C GLY A 602 -16.88 -2.87 -13.13
N THR A 603 -15.90 -2.20 -12.53
CA THR A 603 -14.90 -1.40 -13.23
C THR A 603 -13.51 -1.67 -12.66
N ILE A 604 -12.46 -1.29 -13.39
CA ILE A 604 -11.10 -1.34 -12.86
C ILE A 604 -10.97 -0.39 -11.67
N THR A 605 -10.30 -0.83 -10.62
CA THR A 605 -10.10 -0.10 -9.36
C THR A 605 -8.61 -0.04 -9.03
N LEU A 606 -8.13 1.06 -8.45
CA LEU A 606 -6.76 1.18 -7.93
C LEU A 606 -6.75 1.62 -6.47
N GLY A 607 -7.63 2.51 -6.06
CA GLY A 607 -7.87 2.86 -4.66
C GLY A 607 -8.47 1.69 -3.87
N GLY A 608 -8.81 1.92 -2.62
CA GLY A 608 -9.25 0.84 -1.76
C GLY A 608 -10.36 1.23 -0.77
N PRO A 609 -10.84 0.24 -0.03
CA PRO A 609 -11.94 0.42 0.91
C PRO A 609 -11.47 0.99 2.25
N MET A 610 -12.46 1.53 3.00
CA MET A 610 -12.38 1.89 4.41
C MET A 610 -13.57 1.25 5.13
N ALA A 611 -13.34 0.67 6.31
CA ALA A 611 -14.39 0.01 7.10
C ALA A 611 -14.68 0.76 8.41
N THR A 612 -15.90 0.60 8.94
CA THR A 612 -16.33 1.22 10.19
C THR A 612 -16.97 0.21 11.16
N ALA A 613 -16.95 0.53 12.46
CA ALA A 613 -17.61 -0.25 13.50
C ALA A 613 -19.13 -0.35 13.29
N SER A 614 -19.74 0.60 12.56
CA SER A 614 -21.16 0.63 12.21
C SER A 614 -21.53 -0.33 11.06
N ARG A 615 -20.63 -1.23 10.65
CA ARG A 615 -20.83 -2.25 9.61
C ARG A 615 -20.99 -1.65 8.20
N LEU A 616 -20.25 -0.59 7.93
CA LEU A 616 -20.17 -0.01 6.58
C LEU A 616 -18.78 -0.19 6.01
N VAL A 617 -18.73 -0.44 4.71
CA VAL A 617 -17.53 -0.39 3.89
C VAL A 617 -17.72 0.71 2.86
N PHE A 618 -16.81 1.69 2.84
CA PHE A 618 -16.83 2.77 1.86
C PHE A 618 -15.71 2.59 0.86
N THR A 619 -16.01 2.75 -0.43
CA THR A 619 -15.01 2.80 -1.50
C THR A 619 -15.50 3.67 -2.65
N ALA A 620 -14.58 4.26 -3.40
CA ALA A 620 -14.88 5.13 -4.54
C ALA A 620 -13.99 4.86 -5.75
N ALA A 621 -13.12 3.90 -5.67
CA ALA A 621 -12.07 3.61 -6.64
C ALA A 621 -12.58 3.07 -7.98
N THR A 622 -13.67 3.62 -8.51
CA THR A 622 -14.34 3.15 -9.72
C THR A 622 -14.17 4.13 -10.88
N MET A 623 -14.31 3.63 -12.12
CA MET A 623 -14.26 4.47 -13.32
C MET A 623 -15.59 5.18 -13.60
N ASP A 624 -16.66 4.85 -12.89
CA ASP A 624 -17.98 5.53 -12.98
C ASP A 624 -18.14 6.69 -12.00
N ASN A 625 -17.06 7.14 -11.36
CA ASN A 625 -16.98 8.24 -10.40
C ASN A 625 -17.91 8.09 -9.17
N GLY A 626 -18.31 6.87 -8.81
CA GLY A 626 -19.22 6.62 -7.71
C GLY A 626 -18.53 6.42 -6.36
N LEU A 627 -18.81 7.25 -5.35
CA LEU A 627 -18.52 6.92 -3.94
C LEU A 627 -19.67 6.06 -3.40
N ARG A 628 -19.33 4.91 -2.82
CA ARG A 628 -20.34 3.91 -2.37
C ARG A 628 -20.15 3.51 -0.93
N ALA A 629 -21.25 3.11 -0.31
CA ALA A 629 -21.29 2.42 0.98
C ALA A 629 -21.94 1.06 0.82
N PHE A 630 -21.27 0.03 1.33
CA PHE A 630 -21.75 -1.34 1.36
C PHE A 630 -22.00 -1.82 2.79
N ASP A 631 -22.98 -2.68 2.97
CA ASP A 631 -23.14 -3.47 4.18
C ASP A 631 -22.00 -4.47 4.30
N SER A 632 -21.23 -4.40 5.40
CA SER A 632 -20.03 -5.22 5.57
C SER A 632 -20.31 -6.73 5.73
N GLU A 633 -21.53 -7.12 6.10
CA GLU A 633 -21.91 -8.53 6.30
C GLU A 633 -22.44 -9.19 5.01
N THR A 634 -23.08 -8.39 4.15
CA THR A 634 -23.80 -8.93 2.98
C THR A 634 -23.26 -8.49 1.63
N GLY A 635 -22.42 -7.46 1.59
CA GLY A 635 -21.96 -6.83 0.35
C GLY A 635 -23.05 -6.01 -0.37
N LYS A 636 -24.22 -5.80 0.25
CA LYS A 636 -25.29 -4.99 -0.36
C LYS A 636 -24.89 -3.53 -0.43
N GLU A 637 -24.98 -2.91 -1.62
CA GLU A 637 -24.83 -1.45 -1.76
C GLU A 637 -26.02 -0.76 -1.07
N LEU A 638 -25.70 0.14 -0.13
CA LEU A 638 -26.69 0.87 0.68
C LEU A 638 -26.82 2.33 0.25
N TRP A 639 -25.78 2.89 -0.34
CA TRP A 639 -25.72 4.28 -0.76
C TRP A 639 -24.69 4.48 -1.85
N LYS A 640 -24.99 5.41 -2.76
CA LYS A 640 -24.07 5.88 -3.81
C LYS A 640 -24.18 7.41 -3.95
N TYR A 641 -23.05 8.04 -4.20
CA TYR A 641 -22.96 9.45 -4.57
C TYR A 641 -22.09 9.59 -5.83
N ASP A 642 -22.59 10.30 -6.85
CA ASP A 642 -21.84 10.56 -8.07
C ASP A 642 -20.91 11.76 -7.86
N LEU A 643 -19.61 11.50 -7.78
CA LEU A 643 -18.58 12.47 -7.58
C LEU A 643 -18.38 13.34 -8.85
N PRO A 644 -17.94 14.60 -8.70
CA PRO A 644 -17.70 15.50 -9.84
C PRO A 644 -16.49 15.08 -10.71
N ALA A 645 -15.60 14.24 -10.18
CA ALA A 645 -14.44 13.64 -10.85
C ALA A 645 -14.18 12.24 -10.29
N GLY A 646 -13.25 11.47 -10.87
CA GLY A 646 -12.93 10.11 -10.41
C GLY A 646 -12.41 10.09 -8.97
N GLY A 647 -13.00 9.23 -8.12
CA GLY A 647 -12.62 9.07 -6.72
C GLY A 647 -11.61 7.95 -6.51
N GLN A 648 -10.43 8.00 -7.11
CA GLN A 648 -9.44 6.93 -7.02
C GLN A 648 -8.71 6.84 -5.67
N ALA A 649 -8.88 7.82 -4.78
CA ALA A 649 -8.34 7.80 -3.42
C ALA A 649 -9.10 6.83 -2.50
N THR A 650 -8.47 6.42 -1.41
CA THR A 650 -9.17 5.71 -0.32
C THR A 650 -9.95 6.74 0.54
N PRO A 651 -11.24 6.52 0.83
CA PRO A 651 -11.99 7.37 1.75
C PRO A 651 -11.45 7.31 3.18
N MET A 652 -11.69 8.37 3.96
CA MET A 652 -11.41 8.40 5.40
C MET A 652 -12.59 8.98 6.19
N THR A 653 -12.64 8.73 7.50
CA THR A 653 -13.71 9.26 8.36
C THR A 653 -13.17 9.67 9.73
N TYR A 654 -13.77 10.72 10.29
CA TYR A 654 -13.42 11.23 11.62
C TYR A 654 -14.66 11.80 12.33
N THR A 655 -14.55 12.02 13.64
CA THR A 655 -15.55 12.75 14.41
C THR A 655 -14.96 14.03 14.97
N LEU A 656 -15.67 15.15 14.76
CA LEU A 656 -15.27 16.46 15.25
C LEU A 656 -16.51 17.18 15.78
N LYS A 657 -16.43 17.74 17.00
CA LYS A 657 -17.55 18.44 17.67
C LYS A 657 -18.86 17.63 17.67
N GLY A 658 -18.75 16.31 17.83
CA GLY A 658 -19.87 15.39 17.90
C GLY A 658 -20.54 15.05 16.55
N LYS A 659 -19.97 15.47 15.42
CA LYS A 659 -20.39 15.09 14.05
C LYS A 659 -19.36 14.16 13.42
N GLN A 660 -19.83 13.13 12.73
CA GLN A 660 -18.98 12.28 11.90
C GLN A 660 -18.94 12.82 10.47
N TYR A 661 -17.73 12.87 9.92
CA TYR A 661 -17.46 13.25 8.54
C TYR A 661 -16.88 12.08 7.77
N LEU A 662 -17.32 11.90 6.52
CA LEU A 662 -16.71 11.01 5.53
C LEU A 662 -16.04 11.90 4.48
N VAL A 663 -14.75 11.70 4.19
CA VAL A 663 -13.98 12.55 3.27
C VAL A 663 -13.34 11.72 2.17
N ILE A 664 -13.33 12.27 0.95
CA ILE A 664 -12.70 11.68 -0.23
C ILE A 664 -12.03 12.76 -1.09
N ALA A 665 -10.84 12.46 -1.63
CA ALA A 665 -10.27 13.21 -2.73
C ALA A 665 -10.84 12.66 -4.07
N ALA A 666 -11.29 13.56 -4.94
CA ALA A 666 -11.89 13.22 -6.23
C ALA A 666 -11.25 14.08 -7.32
N GLY A 667 -10.24 13.55 -7.97
CA GLY A 667 -9.47 14.23 -9.01
C GLY A 667 -9.15 13.38 -10.22
N GLY A 668 -9.60 12.14 -10.24
CA GLY A 668 -9.41 11.23 -11.37
C GLY A 668 -8.05 10.58 -11.44
N HIS A 669 -7.85 9.83 -12.52
CA HIS A 669 -6.63 9.08 -12.82
C HIS A 669 -6.41 9.07 -14.34
N GLY A 670 -5.35 9.74 -14.81
CA GLY A 670 -5.08 9.93 -16.23
C GLY A 670 -4.91 8.62 -17.01
N LYS A 671 -4.11 7.66 -16.48
CA LYS A 671 -3.91 6.35 -17.14
C LYS A 671 -5.18 5.51 -17.25
N LEU A 672 -6.15 5.68 -16.35
CA LEU A 672 -7.46 5.02 -16.43
C LEU A 672 -8.48 5.80 -17.25
N GLY A 673 -8.16 7.02 -17.70
CA GLY A 673 -9.07 7.88 -18.46
C GLY A 673 -10.32 8.29 -17.67
N THR A 674 -10.26 8.32 -16.33
CA THR A 674 -11.39 8.81 -15.52
C THR A 674 -11.45 10.33 -15.56
N LYS A 675 -12.64 10.88 -15.30
CA LYS A 675 -12.83 12.33 -15.27
C LYS A 675 -11.90 12.99 -14.27
N GLN A 676 -11.07 13.91 -14.75
CA GLN A 676 -10.12 14.67 -13.94
C GLN A 676 -10.77 15.83 -13.20
N GLY A 677 -10.18 16.25 -12.11
CA GLY A 677 -10.60 17.33 -11.22
C GLY A 677 -9.62 17.55 -10.08
N ASP A 678 -10.03 18.34 -9.11
CA ASP A 678 -9.19 18.78 -7.99
C ASP A 678 -9.98 18.91 -6.68
N TYR A 679 -10.96 18.04 -6.48
CA TYR A 679 -11.92 18.13 -5.38
C TYR A 679 -11.46 17.36 -4.15
N VAL A 680 -11.72 17.93 -2.96
CA VAL A 680 -11.79 17.24 -1.68
C VAL A 680 -13.19 17.46 -1.12
N ILE A 681 -13.93 16.40 -0.84
CA ILE A 681 -15.35 16.47 -0.50
C ILE A 681 -15.58 15.79 0.84
N ALA A 682 -16.23 16.48 1.76
CA ALA A 682 -16.68 15.92 3.03
C ALA A 682 -18.19 15.77 3.05
N PHE A 683 -18.65 14.66 3.62
CA PHE A 683 -20.06 14.33 3.83
C PHE A 683 -20.34 14.19 5.32
N THR A 684 -21.55 14.54 5.74
CA THR A 684 -22.03 14.36 7.12
C THR A 684 -23.54 14.11 7.10
N LEU A 685 -24.08 13.64 8.21
CA LEU A 685 -25.53 13.61 8.43
C LEU A 685 -26.06 15.04 8.61
N PRO A 686 -27.32 15.29 8.24
CA PRO A 686 -27.98 16.60 8.38
C PRO A 686 -27.98 17.15 9.79
#